data_c541a885e51be378d18c2d145a3d8594
#
_entry.id   c541a885e51be378d18c2d145a3d8594
#
_cell.length_a   1.000
_cell.length_b   1.000
_cell.length_c   1.000
_cell.angle_alpha   90.00
_cell.angle_beta   90.00
_cell.angle_gamma   90.00
#
_symmetry.space_group_name_H-M   'P 1'
#
loop_
_entity.id
_entity.type
_entity.pdbx_description
1 polymer ?
#
loop_
_entity_poly.entity_id
_entity_poly.type
_entity_poly.pdbx_seq_one_letter_code
_entity_poly.pdbx_strand_id
1 'polypeptide(L)'
;MRDDRHMNAYRVVIVTLDRHAAGPAARVTPRLQADFPGITVDIFAAAEWGNNPAAFAECEAALREADIVIANLLFLEEHVAPIMPHLLAARERCDAFVGMITDGQIVRLTKMGDLDMSKPASAAMQLLKSLRGSKGPSAASGEKQMKMLRRLPKILRFLPGKAQDLRAWFLSMQYWLGGSDDNIEQMLRFLVSRYATGRTWAKTSAKAPIDYPDVGLYHPALRDRITTRLADLPRPAEARATVGLLVLRSYVLADDRAHYDAVIAAFEAQGLAVVPAFAGGLDGRPAIEAYFQGPHGPTVDAMVSLTGFSLVGGPAYNDSPAAVAALSALDVPYIAAHPLEFQTLAQWAASGGGLGPVETTMLIALPEIDGATNPTVFAGRHGTETCTGCARRCAGASDVRAMAPCPERIGALADKVARLATLRRSRVADRRVAIVLYGFPPNAGAVGTAAYLSVFESLHNTLLAMAAEGYDVTPPATVEDLRAAVLQGNAAQFGQPANVAAHVGADDIVARTPWLAEVEAAWGPAPGRIQSDGRGVFVLGAQFGKVMVGIQPVFGYEGDPMRLLFEKGFAPTHAFTTFYRWLREDFGADALLHFGMHGALEFMPGKQAGMGPGCWPDRLIGGLPNIYLYAANNPSEATLAKRRSNAITVTHLTPPLAQAGLYKGLLELKDSLKRWRATDPDAEELSELEGLIAEQAAAVDLGGVAPAALWIKLLETEDALIPDGLHVLGRRPDAAAMAGYLDILAGDDAEKRADYAAKLALDSEIPALLRALAGRFIAPVPGGDLIRSPDILPTGRNIHAFDPFRMPTEFALRDGAKQAQRLLEAHPTLPRSIALVLWGSDNIKSDGGPIGQALALIGARPRFDSYGRLSGADLIPLAE
;
A
#
# COMPACT_ATOMS: atom_id res chain seq x y z
N MET A 1 -50.74 17.57 -15.32
CA MET A 1 -51.03 18.30 -14.09
C MET A 1 -49.83 18.09 -13.17
N ARG A 2 -48.88 19.02 -13.14
CA ARG A 2 -47.82 19.07 -12.11
C ARG A 2 -48.50 19.51 -10.81
N ASP A 3 -48.42 18.69 -9.82
CA ASP A 3 -49.06 18.86 -8.50
C ASP A 3 -48.56 20.19 -7.87
N ASP A 4 -49.43 21.02 -7.37
CA ASP A 4 -49.16 22.38 -6.83
C ASP A 4 -48.27 22.38 -5.55
N ARG A 5 -47.82 21.25 -5.11
CA ARG A 5 -46.91 21.07 -3.95
C ARG A 5 -45.46 21.51 -4.19
N HIS A 6 -45.04 21.76 -5.44
CA HIS A 6 -43.66 22.14 -5.79
C HIS A 6 -43.45 23.64 -6.07
N MET A 7 -44.39 24.52 -5.78
CA MET A 7 -44.28 25.95 -6.07
C MET A 7 -43.22 26.72 -5.29
N ASN A 8 -42.60 26.10 -4.24
CA ASN A 8 -41.64 26.81 -3.39
C ASN A 8 -40.17 26.30 -3.43
N ALA A 9 -39.86 25.09 -3.90
CA ALA A 9 -38.51 24.55 -3.93
C ALA A 9 -38.04 24.26 -5.34
N TYR A 10 -36.77 24.55 -5.65
CA TYR A 10 -36.06 24.15 -6.88
C TYR A 10 -34.80 23.43 -6.49
N ARG A 11 -34.67 22.15 -6.84
CA ARG A 11 -33.66 21.27 -6.28
C ARG A 11 -32.57 20.96 -7.31
N VAL A 12 -31.33 21.31 -6.99
CA VAL A 12 -30.13 20.88 -7.71
C VAL A 12 -29.49 19.76 -6.94
N VAL A 13 -29.37 18.57 -7.55
CA VAL A 13 -28.76 17.39 -6.94
C VAL A 13 -27.42 17.10 -7.62
N ILE A 14 -26.37 17.04 -6.84
CA ILE A 14 -25.02 16.69 -7.27
C ILE A 14 -24.68 15.30 -6.72
N VAL A 15 -24.39 14.34 -7.59
CA VAL A 15 -23.94 12.99 -7.21
C VAL A 15 -22.49 12.85 -7.63
N THR A 16 -21.60 12.59 -6.67
CA THR A 16 -20.15 12.55 -6.90
C THR A 16 -19.49 11.43 -6.08
N LEU A 17 -18.22 11.15 -6.30
CA LEU A 17 -17.50 10.15 -5.51
C LEU A 17 -17.26 10.61 -4.06
N ASP A 18 -16.78 11.84 -3.88
CA ASP A 18 -16.38 12.42 -2.61
C ASP A 18 -17.13 13.71 -2.27
N ARG A 19 -16.88 14.28 -1.11
CA ARG A 19 -17.56 15.49 -0.61
C ARG A 19 -16.78 16.80 -0.79
N HIS A 20 -15.66 16.83 -1.51
CA HIS A 20 -14.82 18.05 -1.58
C HIS A 20 -15.58 19.30 -2.03
N ALA A 21 -16.60 19.16 -2.90
CA ALA A 21 -17.44 20.27 -3.35
C ALA A 21 -18.59 20.63 -2.39
N ALA A 22 -18.80 19.85 -1.31
CA ALA A 22 -19.91 20.09 -0.38
C ALA A 22 -19.74 21.39 0.42
N GLY A 23 -18.50 21.70 0.82
CA GLY A 23 -18.18 22.96 1.47
C GLY A 23 -18.51 24.17 0.60
N PRO A 24 -17.94 24.30 -0.61
CA PRO A 24 -18.29 25.32 -1.57
C PRO A 24 -19.79 25.44 -1.81
N ALA A 25 -20.48 24.34 -2.10
CA ALA A 25 -21.92 24.36 -2.35
C ALA A 25 -22.72 24.91 -1.19
N ALA A 26 -22.38 24.52 0.05
CA ALA A 26 -23.05 25.02 1.24
C ALA A 26 -22.82 26.53 1.47
N ARG A 27 -21.60 27.02 1.22
CA ARG A 27 -21.26 28.45 1.38
C ARG A 27 -21.92 29.33 0.32
N VAL A 28 -22.13 28.79 -0.89
CA VAL A 28 -22.72 29.59 -1.98
C VAL A 28 -24.24 29.50 -2.04
N THR A 29 -24.89 28.47 -1.52
CA THR A 29 -26.34 28.29 -1.54
C THR A 29 -27.09 29.53 -1.02
N PRO A 30 -26.73 30.16 0.10
CA PRO A 30 -27.42 31.41 0.56
C PRO A 30 -27.31 32.57 -0.44
N ARG A 31 -26.18 32.65 -1.18
CA ARG A 31 -26.00 33.69 -2.20
C ARG A 31 -26.88 33.42 -3.43
N LEU A 32 -27.05 32.16 -3.79
CA LEU A 32 -27.93 31.73 -4.88
C LEU A 32 -29.41 31.99 -4.55
N GLN A 33 -29.81 31.77 -3.29
CA GLN A 33 -31.17 32.01 -2.83
C GLN A 33 -31.61 33.47 -2.92
N ALA A 34 -30.67 34.40 -2.88
CA ALA A 34 -30.96 35.81 -3.09
C ALA A 34 -31.49 36.11 -4.51
N ASP A 35 -30.96 35.41 -5.53
CA ASP A 35 -31.38 35.57 -6.94
C ASP A 35 -32.40 34.52 -7.39
N PHE A 36 -32.39 33.37 -6.75
CA PHE A 36 -33.25 32.20 -7.03
C PHE A 36 -33.97 31.74 -5.77
N PRO A 37 -34.98 32.47 -5.29
CA PRO A 37 -35.71 32.09 -4.09
C PRO A 37 -36.22 30.66 -4.14
N GLY A 38 -35.97 29.88 -3.06
CA GLY A 38 -36.41 28.50 -2.97
C GLY A 38 -35.45 27.47 -3.60
N ILE A 39 -34.27 27.88 -4.10
CA ILE A 39 -33.26 26.93 -4.60
C ILE A 39 -32.65 26.17 -3.42
N THR A 40 -32.44 24.86 -3.60
CA THR A 40 -31.62 23.98 -2.73
C THR A 40 -30.55 23.30 -3.55
N VAL A 41 -29.40 23.04 -2.92
CA VAL A 41 -28.28 22.34 -3.53
C VAL A 41 -27.86 21.20 -2.59
N ASP A 42 -28.10 19.99 -3.03
CA ASP A 42 -27.79 18.78 -2.26
C ASP A 42 -26.64 18.03 -2.92
N ILE A 43 -25.63 17.61 -2.13
CA ILE A 43 -24.50 16.82 -2.59
C ILE A 43 -24.51 15.46 -1.90
N PHE A 44 -24.41 14.39 -2.71
CA PHE A 44 -24.34 13.01 -2.28
C PHE A 44 -23.03 12.38 -2.74
N ALA A 45 -22.27 11.84 -1.79
CA ALA A 45 -21.00 11.18 -2.04
C ALA A 45 -21.17 9.65 -2.09
N ALA A 46 -20.82 9.05 -3.22
CA ALA A 46 -20.93 7.59 -3.40
C ALA A 46 -20.00 6.81 -2.47
N ALA A 47 -18.89 7.39 -2.07
CA ALA A 47 -17.94 6.79 -1.10
C ALA A 47 -18.60 6.42 0.25
N GLU A 48 -19.74 7.03 0.59
CA GLU A 48 -20.43 6.76 1.85
C GLU A 48 -21.42 5.58 1.78
N TRP A 49 -21.85 5.19 0.59
CA TRP A 49 -22.96 4.23 0.43
C TRP A 49 -22.67 2.84 0.98
N GLY A 50 -21.41 2.39 0.90
CA GLY A 50 -20.99 1.08 1.40
C GLY A 50 -21.12 0.93 2.92
N ASN A 51 -20.91 2.02 3.67
CA ASN A 51 -20.94 2.04 5.13
C ASN A 51 -22.18 2.72 5.72
N ASN A 52 -22.98 3.39 4.88
CA ASN A 52 -24.17 4.13 5.28
C ASN A 52 -25.31 3.94 4.25
N PRO A 53 -26.12 2.89 4.37
CA PRO A 53 -27.27 2.65 3.49
C PRO A 53 -28.30 3.79 3.48
N ALA A 54 -28.40 4.55 4.58
CA ALA A 54 -29.29 5.71 4.65
C ALA A 54 -28.86 6.81 3.68
N ALA A 55 -27.56 7.04 3.51
CA ALA A 55 -27.04 8.04 2.57
C ALA A 55 -27.41 7.71 1.10
N PHE A 56 -27.45 6.42 0.74
CA PHE A 56 -27.93 6.00 -0.58
C PHE A 56 -29.43 6.26 -0.75
N ALA A 57 -30.24 5.90 0.25
CA ALA A 57 -31.70 6.12 0.23
C ALA A 57 -32.04 7.62 0.17
N GLU A 58 -31.31 8.48 0.86
CA GLU A 58 -31.44 9.94 0.78
C GLU A 58 -31.11 10.47 -0.61
N CYS A 59 -30.03 9.98 -1.23
CA CYS A 59 -29.68 10.30 -2.60
C CYS A 59 -30.79 9.90 -3.58
N GLU A 60 -31.33 8.69 -3.45
CA GLU A 60 -32.44 8.19 -4.25
C GLU A 60 -33.68 9.08 -4.11
N ALA A 61 -34.05 9.45 -2.88
CA ALA A 61 -35.19 10.35 -2.63
C ALA A 61 -34.96 11.73 -3.27
N ALA A 62 -33.77 12.29 -3.13
CA ALA A 62 -33.41 13.57 -3.70
C ALA A 62 -33.48 13.55 -5.24
N LEU A 63 -32.97 12.49 -5.86
CA LEU A 63 -33.03 12.31 -7.33
C LEU A 63 -34.46 12.23 -7.88
N ARG A 64 -35.42 11.72 -7.09
CA ARG A 64 -36.85 11.69 -7.50
C ARG A 64 -37.47 13.09 -7.60
N GLU A 65 -36.94 14.08 -6.93
CA GLU A 65 -37.43 15.45 -6.87
C GLU A 65 -36.50 16.47 -7.54
N ALA A 66 -35.40 16.01 -8.14
CA ALA A 66 -34.40 16.87 -8.72
C ALA A 66 -34.91 17.62 -9.98
N ASP A 67 -34.66 18.93 -10.02
CA ASP A 67 -34.91 19.77 -11.21
C ASP A 67 -33.64 19.85 -12.08
N ILE A 68 -32.43 19.86 -11.48
CA ILE A 68 -31.15 19.72 -12.18
C ILE A 68 -30.36 18.61 -11.52
N VAL A 69 -29.76 17.72 -12.32
CA VAL A 69 -28.85 16.66 -11.84
C VAL A 69 -27.45 16.87 -12.42
N ILE A 70 -26.45 16.88 -11.55
CA ILE A 70 -25.04 16.88 -11.94
C ILE A 70 -24.43 15.58 -11.42
N ALA A 71 -23.94 14.70 -12.31
CA ALA A 71 -23.29 13.45 -11.95
C ALA A 71 -21.84 13.46 -12.41
N ASN A 72 -20.89 13.28 -11.49
CA ASN A 72 -19.46 13.31 -11.79
C ASN A 72 -18.65 12.38 -10.88
N LEU A 73 -17.39 12.09 -11.26
CA LEU A 73 -16.40 11.29 -10.54
C LEU A 73 -16.86 9.86 -10.14
N LEU A 74 -17.94 9.35 -10.72
CA LEU A 74 -18.42 7.99 -10.50
C LEU A 74 -17.76 7.07 -11.53
N PHE A 75 -16.80 6.25 -11.10
CA PHE A 75 -16.01 5.36 -11.95
C PHE A 75 -16.05 3.89 -11.50
N LEU A 76 -16.40 3.62 -10.24
CA LEU A 76 -16.46 2.27 -9.71
C LEU A 76 -17.82 1.66 -9.99
N GLU A 77 -17.85 0.43 -10.51
CA GLU A 77 -19.08 -0.30 -10.85
C GLU A 77 -20.01 -0.43 -9.64
N GLU A 78 -19.45 -0.63 -8.45
CA GLU A 78 -20.21 -0.71 -7.19
C GLU A 78 -21.00 0.57 -6.86
N HIS A 79 -20.58 1.72 -7.41
CA HIS A 79 -21.29 2.99 -7.28
C HIS A 79 -22.20 3.25 -8.49
N VAL A 80 -21.74 2.90 -9.71
CA VAL A 80 -22.45 3.17 -10.96
C VAL A 80 -23.67 2.26 -11.09
N ALA A 81 -23.54 0.95 -10.85
CA ALA A 81 -24.63 0.02 -11.08
C ALA A 81 -25.87 0.29 -10.18
N PRO A 82 -25.75 0.53 -8.88
CA PRO A 82 -26.90 0.81 -8.02
C PRO A 82 -27.61 2.12 -8.35
N ILE A 83 -26.84 3.19 -8.69
CA ILE A 83 -27.43 4.52 -8.91
C ILE A 83 -28.02 4.69 -10.32
N MET A 84 -27.58 3.90 -11.30
CA MET A 84 -27.97 4.04 -12.71
C MET A 84 -29.48 4.07 -12.95
N PRO A 85 -30.31 3.18 -12.36
CA PRO A 85 -31.77 3.24 -12.54
C PRO A 85 -32.38 4.56 -12.08
N HIS A 86 -31.85 5.14 -10.99
CA HIS A 86 -32.33 6.39 -10.41
C HIS A 86 -31.91 7.61 -11.24
N LEU A 87 -30.68 7.59 -11.79
CA LEU A 87 -30.19 8.60 -12.72
C LEU A 87 -31.00 8.61 -14.04
N LEU A 88 -31.31 7.42 -14.58
CA LEU A 88 -32.18 7.27 -15.75
C LEU A 88 -33.59 7.87 -15.50
N ALA A 89 -34.17 7.52 -14.36
CA ALA A 89 -35.50 8.04 -13.99
C ALA A 89 -35.50 9.55 -13.74
N ALA A 90 -34.46 10.13 -13.15
CA ALA A 90 -34.30 11.56 -12.93
C ALA A 90 -34.11 12.30 -14.26
N ARG A 91 -33.32 11.76 -15.19
CA ARG A 91 -33.06 12.34 -16.52
C ARG A 91 -34.33 12.65 -17.32
N GLU A 92 -35.34 11.82 -17.20
CA GLU A 92 -36.59 12.00 -17.97
C GLU A 92 -37.47 13.14 -17.40
N ARG A 93 -37.20 13.58 -16.17
CA ARG A 93 -38.03 14.59 -15.48
C ARG A 93 -37.34 15.93 -15.28
N CYS A 94 -36.00 15.91 -15.09
CA CYS A 94 -35.26 17.12 -14.77
C CYS A 94 -35.12 18.07 -15.97
N ASP A 95 -34.96 19.36 -15.67
CA ASP A 95 -34.74 20.41 -16.68
C ASP A 95 -33.39 20.29 -17.37
N ALA A 96 -32.36 19.79 -16.62
CA ALA A 96 -31.05 19.45 -17.19
C ALA A 96 -30.39 18.30 -16.41
N PHE A 97 -29.77 17.38 -17.16
CA PHE A 97 -28.91 16.32 -16.66
C PHE A 97 -27.48 16.50 -17.20
N VAL A 98 -26.53 16.68 -16.31
CA VAL A 98 -25.11 16.95 -16.64
C VAL A 98 -24.22 15.82 -16.15
N GLY A 99 -23.93 14.86 -17.01
CA GLY A 99 -22.92 13.83 -16.76
C GLY A 99 -21.54 14.28 -17.25
N MET A 100 -20.56 14.42 -16.35
CA MET A 100 -19.24 14.92 -16.73
C MET A 100 -18.13 14.30 -15.85
N ILE A 101 -16.98 14.02 -16.41
CA ILE A 101 -15.81 13.45 -15.70
C ILE A 101 -16.23 12.22 -14.89
N THR A 102 -16.92 11.28 -15.53
CA THR A 102 -17.52 10.10 -14.90
C THR A 102 -17.53 8.94 -15.88
N ASP A 103 -18.08 7.78 -15.47
CA ASP A 103 -18.24 6.62 -16.36
C ASP A 103 -18.96 6.99 -17.64
N GLY A 104 -18.58 6.35 -18.74
CA GLY A 104 -19.13 6.64 -20.07
C GLY A 104 -20.64 6.40 -20.18
N GLN A 105 -21.21 5.50 -19.38
CA GLN A 105 -22.66 5.28 -19.36
C GLN A 105 -23.39 6.48 -18.77
N ILE A 106 -22.86 7.08 -17.70
CA ILE A 106 -23.43 8.30 -17.09
C ILE A 106 -23.26 9.52 -18.00
N VAL A 107 -22.08 9.66 -18.65
CA VAL A 107 -21.89 10.75 -19.64
C VAL A 107 -22.94 10.71 -20.75
N ARG A 108 -23.33 9.53 -21.24
CA ARG A 108 -24.37 9.35 -22.24
C ARG A 108 -25.75 9.80 -21.77
N LEU A 109 -25.99 9.87 -20.47
CA LEU A 109 -27.26 10.40 -19.93
C LEU A 109 -27.37 11.92 -20.03
N THR A 110 -26.30 12.63 -20.40
CA THR A 110 -26.34 14.11 -20.52
C THR A 110 -27.45 14.56 -21.43
N LYS A 111 -28.31 15.44 -20.89
CA LYS A 111 -29.43 16.08 -21.57
C LYS A 111 -29.56 17.54 -21.12
N MET A 112 -29.26 18.47 -22.00
CA MET A 112 -29.22 19.91 -21.69
C MET A 112 -29.80 20.67 -22.89
N GLY A 113 -30.99 21.22 -22.75
CA GLY A 113 -31.68 21.86 -23.89
C GLY A 113 -31.81 20.93 -25.10
N ASP A 114 -31.22 21.29 -26.24
CA ASP A 114 -31.22 20.50 -27.47
C ASP A 114 -30.10 19.44 -27.52
N LEU A 115 -29.15 19.46 -26.55
CA LEU A 115 -28.09 18.47 -26.46
C LEU A 115 -28.61 17.21 -25.78
N ASP A 116 -28.55 16.06 -26.48
CA ASP A 116 -28.89 14.76 -25.98
C ASP A 116 -27.79 13.77 -26.42
N MET A 117 -26.98 13.32 -25.43
CA MET A 117 -25.82 12.43 -25.67
C MET A 117 -26.19 10.94 -25.72
N SER A 118 -27.45 10.57 -25.44
CA SER A 118 -27.95 9.20 -25.58
C SER A 118 -28.17 8.79 -27.03
N LYS A 119 -28.34 9.75 -27.92
CA LYS A 119 -28.64 9.48 -29.35
C LYS A 119 -27.37 9.09 -30.10
N PRO A 120 -27.39 7.97 -30.85
CA PRO A 120 -26.26 7.58 -31.69
C PRO A 120 -26.02 8.66 -32.76
N ALA A 121 -24.78 9.00 -33.03
CA ALA A 121 -24.31 9.94 -34.05
C ALA A 121 -24.50 11.44 -33.74
N SER A 122 -24.57 11.90 -32.49
CA SER A 122 -24.44 13.34 -32.23
C SER A 122 -23.02 13.81 -32.61
N ALA A 123 -22.90 14.95 -33.31
CA ALA A 123 -21.59 15.57 -33.60
C ALA A 123 -20.75 15.77 -32.31
N ALA A 124 -21.38 15.93 -31.15
CA ALA A 124 -20.78 15.99 -29.85
C ALA A 124 -20.06 14.68 -29.46
N MET A 125 -20.64 13.52 -29.73
CA MET A 125 -20.05 12.22 -29.42
C MET A 125 -18.91 11.88 -30.39
N GLN A 126 -19.01 12.31 -31.67
CA GLN A 126 -17.91 12.17 -32.63
C GLN A 126 -16.74 13.08 -32.23
N LEU A 127 -17.00 14.29 -31.76
CA LEU A 127 -16.01 15.21 -31.24
C LEU A 127 -15.34 14.61 -29.96
N LEU A 128 -16.11 14.06 -29.02
CA LEU A 128 -15.59 13.40 -27.83
C LEU A 128 -14.74 12.17 -28.19
N LYS A 129 -15.10 11.36 -29.18
CA LYS A 129 -14.31 10.24 -29.66
C LYS A 129 -13.01 10.72 -30.31
N SER A 130 -13.03 11.79 -31.10
CA SER A 130 -11.82 12.37 -31.70
C SER A 130 -10.86 12.95 -30.64
N LEU A 131 -11.41 13.41 -29.51
CA LEU A 131 -10.66 13.94 -28.37
C LEU A 131 -9.97 12.84 -27.53
N ARG A 132 -10.54 11.64 -27.49
CA ARG A 132 -9.95 10.50 -26.76
C ARG A 132 -8.70 9.91 -27.44
N GLY A 133 -8.46 10.20 -28.71
CA GLY A 133 -7.33 9.65 -29.47
C GLY A 133 -7.48 8.15 -29.74
N SER A 134 -6.81 7.65 -30.77
CA SER A 134 -6.81 6.22 -31.16
C SER A 134 -5.82 5.35 -30.37
N LYS A 135 -5.03 5.93 -29.47
CA LYS A 135 -4.10 5.23 -28.55
C LYS A 135 -4.64 5.38 -27.13
N GLY A 136 -4.55 4.29 -26.33
CA GLY A 136 -5.03 4.21 -24.96
C GLY A 136 -4.63 5.39 -24.07
N PRO A 137 -5.19 5.53 -22.86
CA PRO A 137 -4.93 6.65 -21.99
C PRO A 137 -3.43 6.75 -21.69
N SER A 138 -2.84 7.89 -22.03
CA SER A 138 -1.47 8.24 -21.67
C SER A 138 -1.45 9.61 -20.99
N ALA A 139 -0.54 9.85 -20.08
CA ALA A 139 -0.42 11.10 -19.36
C ALA A 139 -0.20 12.32 -20.26
N ALA A 140 0.51 12.17 -21.38
CA ALA A 140 0.64 13.21 -22.42
C ALA A 140 -0.70 13.54 -23.12
N SER A 141 -1.68 12.63 -23.04
CA SER A 141 -3.06 12.83 -23.50
C SER A 141 -3.84 13.77 -22.55
N GLY A 142 -3.61 13.70 -21.25
CA GLY A 142 -4.34 14.50 -20.24
C GLY A 142 -4.10 16.01 -20.38
N GLU A 143 -2.84 16.42 -20.53
CA GLU A 143 -2.50 17.85 -20.70
C GLU A 143 -3.07 18.43 -22.00
N LYS A 144 -2.98 17.68 -23.10
CA LYS A 144 -3.61 18.06 -24.39
C LYS A 144 -5.13 18.16 -24.27
N GLN A 145 -5.77 17.25 -23.56
CA GLN A 145 -7.20 17.27 -23.31
C GLN A 145 -7.60 18.50 -22.48
N MET A 146 -6.86 18.85 -21.43
CA MET A 146 -7.12 20.04 -20.61
C MET A 146 -6.97 21.33 -21.41
N LYS A 147 -5.91 21.49 -22.23
CA LYS A 147 -5.74 22.63 -23.13
C LYS A 147 -6.88 22.75 -24.13
N MET A 148 -7.38 21.62 -24.62
CA MET A 148 -8.48 21.59 -25.58
C MET A 148 -9.83 21.91 -24.92
N LEU A 149 -10.08 21.38 -23.71
CA LEU A 149 -11.26 21.73 -22.90
C LEU A 149 -11.39 23.24 -22.68
N ARG A 150 -10.28 23.97 -22.53
CA ARG A 150 -10.27 25.44 -22.39
C ARG A 150 -10.50 26.19 -23.70
N ARG A 151 -10.11 25.61 -24.84
CA ARG A 151 -10.25 26.24 -26.15
C ARG A 151 -11.63 26.05 -26.78
N LEU A 152 -12.23 24.88 -26.60
CA LEU A 152 -13.51 24.53 -27.23
C LEU A 152 -14.68 25.49 -26.91
N PRO A 153 -14.93 25.94 -25.68
CA PRO A 153 -15.98 26.89 -25.39
C PRO A 153 -15.81 28.24 -26.10
N LYS A 154 -14.56 28.66 -26.37
CA LYS A 154 -14.25 29.88 -27.07
C LYS A 154 -14.60 29.78 -28.54
N ILE A 155 -14.38 28.62 -29.15
CA ILE A 155 -14.73 28.33 -30.58
C ILE A 155 -16.23 28.15 -30.72
N LEU A 156 -16.84 27.35 -29.85
CA LEU A 156 -18.29 27.07 -29.88
C LEU A 156 -19.16 28.31 -29.62
N ARG A 157 -18.61 29.39 -29.08
CA ARG A 157 -19.32 30.66 -28.81
C ARG A 157 -20.02 31.24 -30.08
N PHE A 158 -19.42 31.00 -31.23
CA PHE A 158 -19.90 31.60 -32.51
C PHE A 158 -20.84 30.69 -33.28
N LEU A 159 -21.10 29.46 -32.81
CA LEU A 159 -21.99 28.50 -33.47
C LEU A 159 -23.35 28.48 -32.78
N PRO A 160 -24.48 28.74 -33.49
CA PRO A 160 -25.82 28.73 -32.90
C PRO A 160 -26.38 27.32 -32.66
N GLY A 161 -27.50 27.22 -31.97
CA GLY A 161 -28.28 26.00 -31.79
C GLY A 161 -27.57 25.03 -30.80
N LYS A 162 -27.61 23.73 -31.10
CA LYS A 162 -27.07 22.65 -30.25
C LYS A 162 -25.61 22.87 -29.82
N ALA A 163 -24.83 23.63 -30.59
CA ALA A 163 -23.45 23.97 -30.23
C ALA A 163 -23.36 24.81 -28.94
N GLN A 164 -24.41 25.58 -28.61
CA GLN A 164 -24.46 26.38 -27.39
C GLN A 164 -24.70 25.50 -26.15
N ASP A 165 -25.42 24.39 -26.26
CA ASP A 165 -25.61 23.46 -25.15
C ASP A 165 -24.39 22.56 -24.96
N LEU A 166 -23.71 22.19 -26.06
CA LEU A 166 -22.41 21.57 -25.99
C LEU A 166 -21.36 22.49 -25.33
N ARG A 167 -21.38 23.78 -25.68
CA ARG A 167 -20.55 24.80 -25.01
C ARG A 167 -20.86 24.89 -23.53
N ALA A 168 -22.16 24.85 -23.16
CA ALA A 168 -22.59 24.88 -21.76
C ALA A 168 -22.07 23.68 -20.99
N TRP A 169 -22.07 22.49 -21.58
CA TRP A 169 -21.48 21.28 -20.96
C TRP A 169 -19.98 21.43 -20.73
N PHE A 170 -19.21 21.94 -21.70
CA PHE A 170 -17.77 22.21 -21.50
C PHE A 170 -17.51 23.32 -20.46
N LEU A 171 -18.34 24.34 -20.39
CA LEU A 171 -18.24 25.38 -19.35
C LEU A 171 -18.53 24.80 -17.96
N SER A 172 -19.51 23.91 -17.83
CA SER A 172 -19.80 23.23 -16.55
C SER A 172 -18.61 22.45 -16.07
N MET A 173 -17.90 21.73 -16.96
CA MET A 173 -16.63 21.07 -16.61
C MET A 173 -15.54 22.06 -16.17
N GLN A 174 -15.39 23.20 -16.86
CA GLN A 174 -14.40 24.21 -16.48
C GLN A 174 -14.66 24.80 -15.09
N TYR A 175 -15.93 25.16 -14.80
CA TYR A 175 -16.31 25.60 -13.45
C TYR A 175 -16.03 24.54 -12.39
N TRP A 176 -16.43 23.29 -12.66
CA TRP A 176 -16.20 22.17 -11.73
C TRP A 176 -14.70 21.94 -11.46
N LEU A 177 -13.89 21.89 -12.50
CA LEU A 177 -12.44 21.73 -12.38
C LEU A 177 -11.77 22.93 -11.70
N GLY A 178 -12.39 24.12 -11.77
CA GLY A 178 -11.97 25.28 -11.01
C GLY A 178 -12.33 25.21 -9.53
N GLY A 179 -13.37 24.48 -9.15
CA GLY A 179 -13.74 23.99 -7.81
C GLY A 179 -13.85 25.01 -6.67
N SER A 180 -13.51 26.28 -6.86
CA SER A 180 -13.66 27.33 -5.85
C SER A 180 -15.11 27.74 -5.62
N ASP A 181 -15.39 28.37 -4.48
CA ASP A 181 -16.71 28.92 -4.15
C ASP A 181 -17.28 29.73 -5.32
N ASP A 182 -16.46 30.64 -5.87
CA ASP A 182 -16.91 31.48 -7.00
C ASP A 182 -17.22 30.63 -8.24
N ASN A 183 -16.42 29.64 -8.57
CA ASN A 183 -16.67 28.78 -9.73
C ASN A 183 -17.88 27.89 -9.51
N ILE A 184 -18.10 27.33 -8.35
CA ILE A 184 -19.29 26.52 -8.03
C ILE A 184 -20.54 27.41 -8.06
N GLU A 185 -20.51 28.62 -7.48
CA GLU A 185 -21.59 29.56 -7.55
C GLU A 185 -21.96 29.91 -9.01
N GLN A 186 -20.96 30.27 -9.83
CA GLN A 186 -21.18 30.65 -11.19
C GLN A 186 -21.65 29.48 -12.07
N MET A 187 -21.21 28.25 -11.80
CA MET A 187 -21.73 27.04 -12.46
C MET A 187 -23.22 26.85 -12.20
N LEU A 188 -23.58 26.86 -10.91
CA LEU A 188 -25.00 26.70 -10.52
C LEU A 188 -25.86 27.82 -11.07
N ARG A 189 -25.40 29.07 -10.95
CA ARG A 189 -26.06 30.25 -11.53
C ARG A 189 -26.23 30.11 -13.04
N PHE A 190 -25.20 29.64 -13.74
CA PHE A 190 -25.22 29.42 -15.20
C PHE A 190 -26.26 28.37 -15.61
N LEU A 191 -26.25 27.20 -14.92
CA LEU A 191 -27.17 26.10 -15.24
C LEU A 191 -28.63 26.49 -14.94
N VAL A 192 -28.87 27.05 -13.76
CA VAL A 192 -30.23 27.47 -13.36
C VAL A 192 -30.78 28.56 -14.29
N SER A 193 -30.02 29.63 -14.55
CA SER A 193 -30.48 30.74 -15.45
C SER A 193 -30.76 30.29 -16.87
N ARG A 194 -30.09 29.21 -17.34
CA ARG A 194 -30.22 28.74 -18.72
C ARG A 194 -31.27 27.65 -18.91
N TYR A 195 -31.42 26.77 -17.94
CA TYR A 195 -32.19 25.53 -18.12
C TYR A 195 -33.42 25.43 -17.21
N ALA A 196 -33.53 26.22 -16.15
CA ALA A 196 -34.70 26.16 -15.27
C ALA A 196 -35.97 26.52 -16.05
N THR A 197 -36.96 25.65 -15.96
CA THR A 197 -38.27 25.84 -16.57
C THR A 197 -39.36 26.13 -15.54
N GLY A 198 -40.44 26.85 -15.92
CA GLY A 198 -41.57 27.10 -15.05
C GLY A 198 -41.28 28.05 -13.87
N ARG A 199 -40.21 28.85 -13.95
CA ARG A 199 -39.84 29.85 -12.92
C ARG A 199 -39.78 31.25 -13.50
N THR A 200 -40.17 32.23 -12.69
CA THR A 200 -40.23 33.68 -13.06
C THR A 200 -39.04 34.46 -12.51
N TRP A 201 -37.89 33.78 -12.23
CA TRP A 201 -36.68 34.43 -11.73
C TRP A 201 -36.09 35.41 -12.75
N ALA A 202 -35.53 36.51 -12.25
CA ALA A 202 -34.82 37.45 -13.10
C ALA A 202 -33.64 36.73 -13.80
N LYS A 203 -33.45 36.99 -15.10
CA LYS A 203 -32.30 36.44 -15.81
C LYS A 203 -31.02 37.06 -15.26
N THR A 204 -30.23 36.27 -14.57
CA THR A 204 -28.91 36.64 -14.09
C THR A 204 -27.83 36.10 -15.03
N SER A 205 -26.79 36.89 -15.29
CA SER A 205 -25.66 36.45 -16.11
C SER A 205 -24.59 35.83 -15.21
N ALA A 206 -24.18 34.58 -15.49
CA ALA A 206 -23.04 33.99 -14.84
C ALA A 206 -21.71 34.59 -15.37
N LYS A 207 -20.77 34.84 -14.48
CA LYS A 207 -19.41 35.25 -14.84
C LYS A 207 -18.66 34.10 -15.50
N ALA A 208 -17.63 34.37 -16.29
CA ALA A 208 -16.77 33.32 -16.85
C ALA A 208 -16.05 32.52 -15.76
N PRO A 209 -15.68 31.24 -16.01
CA PRO A 209 -14.87 30.46 -15.06
C PRO A 209 -13.58 31.18 -14.73
N ILE A 210 -13.19 31.16 -13.44
CA ILE A 210 -11.91 31.64 -12.97
C ILE A 210 -10.90 30.52 -13.24
N ASP A 211 -9.84 30.85 -13.98
CA ASP A 211 -8.73 29.92 -14.23
C ASP A 211 -7.71 30.02 -13.11
N TYR A 212 -7.35 28.85 -12.54
CA TYR A 212 -6.26 28.68 -11.60
C TYR A 212 -5.07 27.97 -12.28
N PRO A 213 -3.83 28.13 -11.77
CA PRO A 213 -2.68 27.42 -12.30
C PRO A 213 -2.91 25.91 -12.35
N ASP A 214 -2.47 25.26 -13.44
CA ASP A 214 -2.52 23.80 -13.52
C ASP A 214 -1.46 23.16 -12.62
N VAL A 215 -0.30 23.78 -12.49
CA VAL A 215 0.79 23.39 -11.62
C VAL A 215 1.13 24.58 -10.73
N GLY A 216 1.16 24.36 -9.43
CA GLY A 216 1.35 25.44 -8.47
C GLY A 216 1.74 24.93 -7.09
N LEU A 217 1.94 25.86 -6.21
CA LEU A 217 2.31 25.67 -4.82
C LEU A 217 1.18 26.20 -3.93
N TYR A 218 0.98 25.55 -2.81
CA TYR A 218 0.04 25.93 -1.77
C TYR A 218 0.79 26.18 -0.47
N HIS A 219 0.41 27.22 0.29
CA HIS A 219 0.86 27.35 1.68
C HIS A 219 -0.11 28.22 2.50
N PRO A 220 -0.48 27.82 3.73
CA PRO A 220 -1.43 28.57 4.55
C PRO A 220 -0.96 29.99 4.92
N ALA A 221 0.33 30.25 4.95
CA ALA A 221 0.89 31.58 5.26
C ALA A 221 0.90 32.54 4.06
N LEU A 222 0.67 32.08 2.84
CA LEU A 222 0.60 32.96 1.68
C LEU A 222 -0.71 33.77 1.70
N ARG A 223 -0.65 35.03 1.27
CA ARG A 223 -1.80 35.92 1.19
C ARG A 223 -2.94 35.31 0.35
N ASP A 224 -2.59 34.84 -0.85
CA ASP A 224 -3.53 34.27 -1.82
C ASP A 224 -3.56 32.74 -1.77
N ARG A 225 -2.91 32.14 -0.77
CA ARG A 225 -2.81 30.69 -0.53
C ARG A 225 -2.09 29.90 -1.62
N ILE A 226 -2.05 30.40 -2.85
CA ILE A 226 -1.50 29.75 -4.05
C ILE A 226 -0.46 30.67 -4.68
N THR A 227 0.66 30.08 -5.12
CA THR A 227 1.69 30.75 -5.93
C THR A 227 2.25 29.77 -6.96
N THR A 228 2.97 30.27 -7.94
CA THR A 228 3.77 29.48 -8.88
C THR A 228 5.28 29.62 -8.64
N ARG A 229 5.70 30.41 -7.64
CA ARG A 229 7.09 30.74 -7.37
C ARG A 229 7.56 30.13 -6.05
N LEU A 230 8.58 29.29 -6.09
CA LEU A 230 9.20 28.68 -4.90
C LEU A 230 9.67 29.72 -3.88
N ALA A 231 10.17 30.87 -4.38
CA ALA A 231 10.68 31.95 -3.53
C ALA A 231 9.63 32.60 -2.64
N ASP A 232 8.34 32.43 -2.92
CA ASP A 232 7.25 32.98 -2.12
C ASP A 232 6.93 32.12 -0.89
N LEU A 233 7.38 30.84 -0.88
CA LEU A 233 7.12 29.93 0.24
C LEU A 233 7.91 30.33 1.48
N PRO A 234 7.32 30.26 2.67
CA PRO A 234 8.05 30.39 3.92
C PRO A 234 9.14 29.33 4.00
N ARG A 235 10.30 29.73 4.50
CA ARG A 235 11.40 28.80 4.73
C ARG A 235 11.99 29.08 6.11
N PRO A 236 12.00 28.09 7.02
CA PRO A 236 12.71 28.24 8.28
C PRO A 236 14.19 28.55 8.05
N ALA A 237 14.76 29.51 8.79
CA ALA A 237 16.15 29.97 8.61
C ALA A 237 17.17 28.81 8.78
N GLU A 238 16.85 27.84 9.66
CA GLU A 238 17.70 26.69 9.97
C GLU A 238 16.98 25.36 9.63
N ALA A 239 16.38 25.27 8.43
CA ALA A 239 15.73 24.05 8.01
C ALA A 239 16.72 22.89 7.92
N ARG A 240 16.46 21.80 8.64
CA ARG A 240 17.28 20.58 8.64
C ARG A 240 17.24 19.85 7.30
N ALA A 241 16.08 19.86 6.66
CA ALA A 241 15.83 19.23 5.38
C ALA A 241 14.65 19.89 4.67
N THR A 242 14.45 19.58 3.40
CA THR A 242 13.32 20.06 2.59
C THR A 242 12.45 18.88 2.18
N VAL A 243 11.13 19.00 2.36
CA VAL A 243 10.16 17.95 2.02
C VAL A 243 9.18 18.45 0.96
N GLY A 244 9.07 17.71 -0.13
CA GLY A 244 8.03 17.91 -1.14
C GLY A 244 6.73 17.26 -0.71
N LEU A 245 5.62 18.02 -0.71
CA LEU A 245 4.28 17.47 -0.49
C LEU A 245 3.49 17.54 -1.78
N LEU A 246 2.88 16.43 -2.20
CA LEU A 246 1.86 16.45 -3.24
C LEU A 246 0.48 16.56 -2.60
N VAL A 247 -0.28 17.59 -2.98
CA VAL A 247 -1.64 17.83 -2.51
C VAL A 247 -2.63 17.87 -3.67
N LEU A 248 -3.89 17.56 -3.42
CA LEU A 248 -4.93 17.65 -4.43
C LEU A 248 -5.36 19.11 -4.66
N ARG A 249 -5.23 19.57 -5.91
CA ARG A 249 -5.65 20.89 -6.33
C ARG A 249 -7.13 21.17 -6.02
N SER A 250 -8.01 20.18 -6.19
CA SER A 250 -9.44 20.28 -5.90
C SER A 250 -9.74 20.67 -4.46
N TYR A 251 -9.07 20.05 -3.49
CA TYR A 251 -9.22 20.37 -2.07
C TYR A 251 -8.69 21.75 -1.71
N VAL A 252 -7.55 22.12 -2.30
CA VAL A 252 -6.98 23.48 -2.13
C VAL A 252 -7.94 24.55 -2.62
N LEU A 253 -8.51 24.36 -3.81
CA LEU A 253 -9.44 25.32 -4.43
C LEU A 253 -10.81 25.34 -3.74
N ALA A 254 -11.27 24.21 -3.23
CA ALA A 254 -12.53 24.08 -2.51
C ALA A 254 -12.48 24.62 -1.07
N ASP A 255 -11.34 25.12 -0.61
CA ASP A 255 -11.11 25.54 0.79
C ASP A 255 -11.30 24.42 1.82
N ASP A 256 -11.17 23.16 1.42
CA ASP A 256 -11.20 21.97 2.28
C ASP A 256 -9.77 21.47 2.55
N ARG A 257 -8.99 22.27 3.29
CA ARG A 257 -7.52 22.13 3.40
C ARG A 257 -6.98 22.01 4.81
N ALA A 258 -7.84 21.96 5.83
CA ALA A 258 -7.41 21.92 7.23
C ALA A 258 -6.44 20.77 7.53
N HIS A 259 -6.60 19.63 6.86
CA HIS A 259 -5.73 18.47 6.96
C HIS A 259 -4.34 18.72 6.34
N TYR A 260 -4.23 19.47 5.24
CA TYR A 260 -2.94 19.87 4.65
C TYR A 260 -2.24 20.90 5.53
N ASP A 261 -2.98 21.87 6.04
CA ASP A 261 -2.44 22.90 6.95
C ASP A 261 -1.81 22.26 8.20
N ALA A 262 -2.49 21.26 8.76
CA ALA A 262 -1.98 20.53 9.93
C ALA A 262 -0.71 19.72 9.62
N VAL A 263 -0.60 19.12 8.44
CA VAL A 263 0.64 18.41 8.00
C VAL A 263 1.78 19.39 7.81
N ILE A 264 1.54 20.52 7.12
CA ILE A 264 2.55 21.56 6.90
C ILE A 264 3.06 22.08 8.25
N ALA A 265 2.17 22.46 9.15
CA ALA A 265 2.53 22.96 10.46
C ALA A 265 3.33 21.93 11.30
N ALA A 266 2.95 20.64 11.24
CA ALA A 266 3.67 19.60 11.96
C ALA A 266 5.07 19.37 11.41
N PHE A 267 5.25 19.45 10.09
CA PHE A 267 6.56 19.31 9.46
C PHE A 267 7.47 20.50 9.75
N GLU A 268 6.93 21.72 9.69
CA GLU A 268 7.66 22.94 10.08
C GLU A 268 8.06 22.93 11.56
N ALA A 269 7.18 22.42 12.43
CA ALA A 269 7.48 22.24 13.87
C ALA A 269 8.63 21.24 14.11
N GLN A 270 8.86 20.30 13.17
CA GLN A 270 10.02 19.41 13.16
C GLN A 270 11.28 20.07 12.55
N GLY A 271 11.24 21.35 12.19
CA GLY A 271 12.35 22.07 11.57
C GLY A 271 12.59 21.67 10.10
N LEU A 272 11.54 21.26 9.39
CA LEU A 272 11.58 20.95 7.96
C LEU A 272 11.09 22.14 7.14
N ALA A 273 11.74 22.42 6.00
CA ALA A 273 11.16 23.28 4.98
C ALA A 273 10.18 22.46 4.14
N VAL A 274 9.02 23.02 3.85
CA VAL A 274 7.95 22.29 3.14
C VAL A 274 7.67 22.94 1.80
N VAL A 275 7.55 22.11 0.75
CA VAL A 275 7.19 22.53 -0.60
C VAL A 275 5.90 21.83 -1.01
N PRO A 276 4.73 22.38 -0.63
CA PRO A 276 3.43 21.80 -0.97
C PRO A 276 3.07 22.15 -2.41
N ALA A 277 3.10 21.17 -3.30
CA ALA A 277 2.85 21.33 -4.73
C ALA A 277 1.60 20.55 -5.17
N PHE A 278 0.92 21.06 -6.18
CA PHE A 278 -0.20 20.39 -6.83
C PHE A 278 -0.06 20.40 -8.34
N ALA A 279 -0.70 19.42 -9.00
CA ALA A 279 -0.89 19.38 -10.44
C ALA A 279 -2.37 19.39 -10.79
N GLY A 280 -2.68 19.89 -11.99
CA GLY A 280 -4.03 19.87 -12.56
C GLY A 280 -4.35 18.49 -13.13
N GLY A 281 -5.20 17.75 -12.49
CA GLY A 281 -5.53 16.36 -12.82
C GLY A 281 -4.94 15.36 -11.85
N LEU A 282 -4.81 14.11 -12.29
CA LEU A 282 -4.37 12.97 -11.48
C LEU A 282 -2.94 12.51 -11.85
N ASP A 283 -2.12 13.39 -12.41
CA ASP A 283 -0.71 13.15 -12.73
C ASP A 283 0.17 14.12 -11.92
N GLY A 284 0.89 13.58 -10.94
CA GLY A 284 1.77 14.37 -10.08
C GLY A 284 3.10 14.79 -10.71
N ARG A 285 3.51 14.21 -11.85
CA ARG A 285 4.81 14.46 -12.47
C ARG A 285 5.08 15.94 -12.80
N PRO A 286 4.13 16.71 -13.36
CA PRO A 286 4.38 18.13 -13.63
C PRO A 286 4.74 18.94 -12.38
N ALA A 287 4.21 18.60 -11.21
CA ALA A 287 4.55 19.24 -9.95
C ALA A 287 5.95 18.83 -9.47
N ILE A 288 6.32 17.56 -9.64
CA ILE A 288 7.66 17.05 -9.31
C ILE A 288 8.71 17.75 -10.18
N GLU A 289 8.49 17.77 -11.50
CA GLU A 289 9.40 18.40 -12.47
C GLU A 289 9.57 19.90 -12.20
N ALA A 290 8.49 20.59 -11.86
CA ALA A 290 8.53 22.05 -11.65
C ALA A 290 9.18 22.47 -10.32
N TYR A 291 9.02 21.66 -9.24
CA TYR A 291 9.32 22.13 -7.89
C TYR A 291 10.21 21.21 -7.06
N PHE A 292 10.31 19.90 -7.38
CA PHE A 292 11.12 18.95 -6.62
C PHE A 292 12.40 18.55 -7.32
N GLN A 293 12.51 18.84 -8.63
CA GLN A 293 13.70 18.63 -9.44
C GLN A 293 14.39 19.97 -9.72
N GLY A 294 15.72 19.98 -9.68
CA GLY A 294 16.56 21.12 -10.06
C GLY A 294 17.62 20.71 -11.08
N PRO A 295 18.38 21.67 -11.59
CA PRO A 295 19.41 21.39 -12.61
C PRO A 295 20.55 20.50 -12.11
N HIS A 296 20.72 20.37 -10.78
CA HIS A 296 21.79 19.60 -10.16
C HIS A 296 21.27 18.38 -9.36
N GLY A 297 20.01 17.99 -9.55
CA GLY A 297 19.36 16.89 -8.84
C GLY A 297 18.15 17.35 -8.03
N PRO A 298 17.67 16.52 -7.08
CA PRO A 298 16.49 16.82 -6.27
C PRO A 298 16.70 18.06 -5.40
N THR A 299 15.66 18.90 -5.30
CA THR A 299 15.60 20.05 -4.40
C THR A 299 14.98 19.71 -3.06
N VAL A 300 14.48 18.50 -2.93
CA VAL A 300 13.84 17.94 -1.73
C VAL A 300 14.59 16.70 -1.23
N ASP A 301 14.51 16.42 0.07
CA ASP A 301 15.17 15.29 0.73
C ASP A 301 14.23 14.09 0.91
N ALA A 302 12.92 14.32 0.87
CA ALA A 302 11.87 13.32 0.86
C ALA A 302 10.64 13.85 0.12
N MET A 303 9.83 12.95 -0.39
CA MET A 303 8.57 13.27 -1.04
C MET A 303 7.42 12.53 -0.35
N VAL A 304 6.35 13.26 -0.01
CA VAL A 304 5.14 12.72 0.59
C VAL A 304 3.95 13.03 -0.31
N SER A 305 3.25 12.01 -0.77
CA SER A 305 1.97 12.16 -1.44
C SER A 305 0.85 12.15 -0.39
N LEU A 306 0.03 13.19 -0.39
CA LEU A 306 -1.17 13.31 0.44
C LEU A 306 -2.45 13.11 -0.41
N THR A 307 -2.30 12.58 -1.62
CA THR A 307 -3.40 12.47 -2.59
C THR A 307 -4.26 11.22 -2.39
N GLY A 308 -3.71 10.17 -1.76
CA GLY A 308 -4.44 8.93 -1.47
C GLY A 308 -4.61 7.99 -2.67
N PHE A 309 -3.74 8.07 -3.70
CA PHE A 309 -3.73 7.12 -4.84
C PHE A 309 -2.38 7.16 -5.59
N SER A 310 -2.29 6.37 -6.68
CA SER A 310 -1.11 6.32 -7.55
C SER A 310 -0.64 7.71 -8.01
N LEU A 311 0.67 7.88 -8.15
CA LEU A 311 1.30 9.12 -8.58
C LEU A 311 0.85 9.56 -9.99
N VAL A 312 0.59 8.59 -10.88
CA VAL A 312 0.18 8.85 -12.27
C VAL A 312 -1.10 8.09 -12.59
N GLY A 313 -2.21 8.82 -12.78
CA GLY A 313 -3.48 8.29 -13.27
C GLY A 313 -4.61 8.18 -12.23
N GLY A 314 -4.35 8.21 -10.94
CA GLY A 314 -5.39 8.23 -9.90
C GLY A 314 -6.14 6.90 -9.72
N PRO A 315 -7.39 6.94 -9.20
CA PRO A 315 -8.11 5.72 -8.82
C PRO A 315 -8.65 4.89 -9.99
N ALA A 316 -8.82 5.50 -11.16
CA ALA A 316 -9.43 4.83 -12.33
C ALA A 316 -8.41 4.19 -13.26
N TYR A 317 -7.20 4.70 -13.29
CA TYR A 317 -6.12 4.27 -14.17
C TYR A 317 -4.78 4.60 -13.52
N ASN A 318 -3.81 3.71 -13.60
CA ASN A 318 -2.46 3.95 -13.13
C ASN A 318 -1.44 3.62 -14.24
N ASP A 319 -0.41 4.49 -14.35
CA ASP A 319 0.76 4.29 -15.20
C ASP A 319 1.99 4.17 -14.28
N SER A 320 2.12 3.01 -13.64
CA SER A 320 3.21 2.74 -12.70
C SER A 320 4.60 2.81 -13.34
N PRO A 321 4.82 2.36 -14.60
CA PRO A 321 6.12 2.56 -15.26
C PRO A 321 6.51 4.04 -15.33
N ALA A 322 5.58 4.93 -15.68
CA ALA A 322 5.84 6.37 -15.73
C ALA A 322 6.08 6.97 -14.32
N ALA A 323 5.34 6.50 -13.32
CA ALA A 323 5.55 6.88 -11.92
C ALA A 323 6.93 6.47 -11.42
N VAL A 324 7.31 5.21 -11.62
CA VAL A 324 8.62 4.67 -11.23
C VAL A 324 9.77 5.38 -11.92
N ALA A 325 9.62 5.72 -13.21
CA ALA A 325 10.63 6.48 -13.93
C ALA A 325 10.86 7.87 -13.31
N ALA A 326 9.78 8.60 -12.97
CA ALA A 326 9.87 9.91 -12.34
C ALA A 326 10.48 9.82 -10.92
N LEU A 327 10.05 8.85 -10.11
CA LEU A 327 10.56 8.64 -8.75
C LEU A 327 12.02 8.17 -8.73
N SER A 328 12.41 7.32 -9.68
CA SER A 328 13.81 6.89 -9.83
C SER A 328 14.72 8.05 -10.23
N ALA A 329 14.24 8.96 -11.07
CA ALA A 329 14.97 10.17 -11.44
C ALA A 329 15.08 11.17 -10.27
N LEU A 330 14.03 11.28 -9.44
CA LEU A 330 14.02 12.09 -8.24
C LEU A 330 14.92 11.51 -7.13
N ASP A 331 14.95 10.19 -7.00
CA ASP A 331 15.80 9.40 -6.08
C ASP A 331 15.78 9.85 -4.61
N VAL A 332 14.60 10.10 -4.09
CA VAL A 332 14.35 10.39 -2.66
C VAL A 332 13.32 9.41 -2.10
N PRO A 333 13.23 9.23 -0.76
CA PRO A 333 12.18 8.41 -0.16
C PRO A 333 10.80 8.90 -0.61
N TYR A 334 9.95 7.96 -1.06
CA TYR A 334 8.58 8.22 -1.47
C TYR A 334 7.60 7.60 -0.48
N ILE A 335 6.80 8.44 0.15
CA ILE A 335 5.82 8.09 1.17
C ILE A 335 4.43 8.40 0.64
N ALA A 336 3.51 7.44 0.74
CA ALA A 336 2.09 7.68 0.49
C ALA A 336 1.33 7.75 1.82
N ALA A 337 0.76 8.91 2.13
CA ALA A 337 -0.10 9.11 3.28
C ALA A 337 -1.57 9.19 2.83
N HIS A 338 -2.48 8.74 3.69
CA HIS A 338 -3.83 8.39 3.32
C HIS A 338 -4.87 9.28 3.98
N PRO A 339 -5.66 10.09 3.23
CA PRO A 339 -6.90 10.67 3.72
C PRO A 339 -8.04 9.63 3.62
N LEU A 340 -8.87 9.50 4.65
CA LEU A 340 -10.00 8.55 4.66
C LEU A 340 -11.24 9.22 4.07
N GLU A 341 -11.72 8.69 2.94
CA GLU A 341 -12.93 9.15 2.25
C GLU A 341 -14.13 8.22 2.47
N PHE A 342 -13.89 6.91 2.59
CA PHE A 342 -14.92 5.88 2.64
C PHE A 342 -15.39 5.55 4.06
N GLN A 343 -14.66 5.98 5.08
CA GLN A 343 -15.01 5.83 6.48
C GLN A 343 -14.58 7.06 7.28
N THR A 344 -15.19 7.25 8.45
CA THR A 344 -14.79 8.33 9.36
C THR A 344 -13.55 7.94 10.16
N LEU A 345 -12.84 8.93 10.70
CA LEU A 345 -11.73 8.68 11.64
C LEU A 345 -12.15 7.84 12.85
N ALA A 346 -13.38 8.00 13.34
CA ALA A 346 -13.90 7.23 14.46
C ALA A 346 -14.18 5.77 14.06
N GLN A 347 -14.76 5.53 12.89
CA GLN A 347 -14.98 4.19 12.35
C GLN A 347 -13.66 3.46 12.12
N TRP A 348 -12.69 4.10 11.48
CA TRP A 348 -11.35 3.54 11.32
C TRP A 348 -10.69 3.23 12.67
N ALA A 349 -10.79 4.14 13.64
CA ALA A 349 -10.20 3.94 14.96
C ALA A 349 -10.79 2.71 15.66
N ALA A 350 -12.11 2.54 15.58
CA ALA A 350 -12.83 1.42 16.17
C ALA A 350 -12.66 0.09 15.42
N SER A 351 -12.32 0.13 14.12
CA SER A 351 -12.14 -1.06 13.29
C SER A 351 -10.90 -1.87 13.72
N GLY A 352 -11.07 -3.15 14.01
CA GLY A 352 -9.96 -4.08 14.28
C GLY A 352 -9.10 -4.34 13.03
N GLY A 353 -9.70 -4.37 11.84
CA GLY A 353 -9.01 -4.55 10.55
C GLY A 353 -8.36 -3.27 10.01
N GLY A 354 -8.84 -2.09 10.43
CA GLY A 354 -8.39 -0.80 9.92
C GLY A 354 -9.10 -0.37 8.65
N LEU A 355 -8.36 -0.25 7.54
CA LEU A 355 -8.92 0.13 6.24
C LEU A 355 -9.76 -0.99 5.63
N GLY A 356 -10.83 -0.61 4.94
CA GLY A 356 -11.63 -1.54 4.14
C GLY A 356 -10.89 -2.01 2.87
N PRO A 357 -11.41 -3.06 2.17
CA PRO A 357 -10.73 -3.61 0.99
C PRO A 357 -10.51 -2.57 -0.13
N VAL A 358 -11.50 -1.74 -0.42
CA VAL A 358 -11.43 -0.68 -1.45
C VAL A 358 -10.38 0.36 -1.08
N GLU A 359 -10.41 0.85 0.18
CA GLU A 359 -9.41 1.80 0.67
C GLU A 359 -8.00 1.20 0.67
N THR A 360 -7.84 -0.04 1.13
CA THR A 360 -6.54 -0.73 1.11
C THR A 360 -6.00 -0.83 -0.31
N THR A 361 -6.86 -1.13 -1.28
CA THR A 361 -6.45 -1.20 -2.69
C THR A 361 -6.04 0.17 -3.21
N MET A 362 -6.89 1.18 -3.08
CA MET A 362 -6.66 2.51 -3.65
C MET A 362 -5.55 3.28 -2.95
N LEU A 363 -5.57 3.27 -1.60
CA LEU A 363 -4.69 4.10 -0.79
C LEU A 363 -3.31 3.47 -0.55
N ILE A 364 -3.22 2.14 -0.58
CA ILE A 364 -1.98 1.43 -0.24
C ILE A 364 -1.45 0.62 -1.43
N ALA A 365 -2.22 -0.34 -1.95
CA ALA A 365 -1.71 -1.29 -2.93
C ALA A 365 -1.30 -0.62 -4.26
N LEU A 366 -2.08 0.32 -4.78
CA LEU A 366 -1.74 1.05 -6.01
C LEU A 366 -0.50 1.95 -5.82
N PRO A 367 -0.36 2.76 -4.76
CA PRO A 367 0.89 3.49 -4.49
C PRO A 367 2.12 2.60 -4.26
N GLU A 368 1.95 1.39 -3.67
CA GLU A 368 3.05 0.42 -3.51
C GLU A 368 3.62 -0.04 -4.85
N ILE A 369 2.79 -0.17 -5.89
CA ILE A 369 3.23 -0.51 -7.25
C ILE A 369 4.10 0.62 -7.84
N ASP A 370 3.89 1.87 -7.46
CA ASP A 370 4.75 3.01 -7.79
C ASP A 370 6.03 3.06 -6.93
N GLY A 371 6.12 2.24 -5.88
CA GLY A 371 7.26 2.19 -4.96
C GLY A 371 7.05 2.94 -3.64
N ALA A 372 5.82 3.29 -3.29
CA ALA A 372 5.52 3.96 -2.02
C ALA A 372 5.85 3.08 -0.80
N THR A 373 6.21 3.76 0.28
CA THR A 373 6.57 3.16 1.57
C THR A 373 5.88 3.90 2.70
N ASN A 374 6.00 3.40 3.94
CA ASN A 374 5.52 4.04 5.16
C ASN A 374 4.04 4.47 5.11
N PRO A 375 3.09 3.57 4.76
CA PRO A 375 1.68 3.91 4.67
C PRO A 375 1.16 4.47 6.00
N THR A 376 0.57 5.65 5.98
CA THR A 376 0.14 6.33 7.21
C THR A 376 -1.17 7.07 6.97
N VAL A 377 -2.20 6.75 7.76
CA VAL A 377 -3.43 7.55 7.81
C VAL A 377 -3.11 8.89 8.46
N PHE A 378 -3.45 10.02 7.87
CA PHE A 378 -3.17 11.34 8.42
C PHE A 378 -4.43 12.20 8.62
N ALA A 379 -5.48 11.90 7.89
CA ALA A 379 -6.72 12.67 7.86
C ALA A 379 -7.91 11.76 7.54
N GLY A 380 -9.11 12.28 7.73
CA GLY A 380 -10.35 11.61 7.33
C GLY A 380 -11.57 12.45 7.65
N ARG A 381 -12.75 11.98 7.27
CA ARG A 381 -14.00 12.61 7.62
C ARG A 381 -14.25 12.49 9.14
N HIS A 382 -14.72 13.57 9.78
CA HIS A 382 -15.29 13.45 11.11
C HIS A 382 -16.74 12.98 10.99
N GLY A 383 -17.11 11.93 11.75
CA GLY A 383 -18.50 11.59 11.99
C GLY A 383 -19.10 12.45 13.10
N THR A 384 -20.36 12.20 13.43
CA THR A 384 -21.03 12.78 14.60
C THR A 384 -20.56 12.18 15.93
N GLU A 385 -19.96 10.97 15.86
CA GLU A 385 -19.43 10.24 17.00
C GLU A 385 -18.05 10.76 17.45
N THR A 386 -17.76 10.58 18.74
CA THR A 386 -16.43 10.90 19.29
C THR A 386 -15.42 9.84 18.89
N CYS A 387 -14.32 10.25 18.28
CA CYS A 387 -13.19 9.37 18.01
C CYS A 387 -12.38 9.12 19.31
N THR A 388 -12.22 7.85 19.67
CA THR A 388 -11.48 7.41 20.88
C THR A 388 -10.24 6.58 20.55
N GLY A 389 -9.77 6.65 19.30
CA GLY A 389 -8.64 5.85 18.81
C GLY A 389 -7.27 6.19 19.45
N CYS A 390 -7.18 7.29 20.17
CA CYS A 390 -5.97 7.71 20.90
C CYS A 390 -6.36 8.45 22.20
N ALA A 391 -5.35 8.85 22.98
CA ALA A 391 -5.57 9.57 24.23
C ALA A 391 -6.25 10.95 24.06
N ARG A 392 -6.28 11.52 22.86
CA ARG A 392 -6.82 12.87 22.60
C ARG A 392 -8.35 12.96 22.63
N ARG A 393 -9.08 11.89 22.29
CA ARG A 393 -10.55 11.81 22.22
C ARG A 393 -11.15 12.98 21.43
N CYS A 394 -10.99 12.95 20.11
CA CYS A 394 -11.52 13.99 19.24
C CYS A 394 -13.06 13.94 19.21
N ALA A 395 -13.72 15.06 19.54
CA ALA A 395 -15.18 15.17 19.47
C ALA A 395 -15.67 15.06 18.04
N GLY A 396 -16.86 14.49 17.85
CA GLY A 396 -17.55 14.48 16.56
C GLY A 396 -17.87 15.91 16.07
N ALA A 397 -17.99 16.09 14.76
CA ALA A 397 -18.30 17.37 14.15
C ALA A 397 -19.80 17.53 13.91
N SER A 398 -20.33 18.74 14.09
CA SER A 398 -21.69 19.10 13.69
C SER A 398 -21.80 19.23 12.16
N ASP A 399 -20.70 19.60 11.50
CA ASP A 399 -20.57 19.66 10.04
C ASP A 399 -19.57 18.58 9.59
N VAL A 400 -20.08 17.49 9.00
CA VAL A 400 -19.30 16.34 8.54
C VAL A 400 -18.80 16.51 7.10
N ARG A 401 -18.92 17.69 6.51
CA ARG A 401 -18.61 17.91 5.08
C ARG A 401 -17.12 18.08 4.80
N ALA A 402 -16.37 18.58 5.77
CA ALA A 402 -14.95 18.89 5.60
C ALA A 402 -14.04 17.72 6.03
N MET A 403 -12.87 17.63 5.40
CA MET A 403 -11.79 16.75 5.78
C MET A 403 -11.11 17.26 7.06
N ALA A 404 -10.90 16.38 8.03
CA ALA A 404 -10.30 16.73 9.30
C ALA A 404 -8.92 16.09 9.49
N PRO A 405 -7.96 16.79 10.11
CA PRO A 405 -6.67 16.21 10.46
C PRO A 405 -6.82 15.22 11.61
N CYS A 406 -5.98 14.17 11.62
CA CYS A 406 -5.73 13.35 12.81
C CYS A 406 -4.40 13.79 13.46
N PRO A 407 -4.40 14.62 14.50
CA PRO A 407 -3.16 15.23 15.02
C PRO A 407 -2.15 14.20 15.53
N GLU A 408 -2.61 13.07 16.05
CA GLU A 408 -1.74 11.99 16.52
C GLU A 408 -1.03 11.32 15.33
N ARG A 409 -1.76 10.97 14.26
CA ARG A 409 -1.17 10.34 13.07
C ARG A 409 -0.31 11.31 12.26
N ILE A 410 -0.67 12.57 12.20
CA ILE A 410 0.17 13.62 11.58
C ILE A 410 1.50 13.75 12.33
N GLY A 411 1.47 13.69 13.67
CA GLY A 411 2.70 13.67 14.47
C GLY A 411 3.59 12.46 14.15
N ALA A 412 3.00 11.27 14.02
CA ALA A 412 3.71 10.07 13.63
C ALA A 412 4.28 10.15 12.20
N LEU A 413 3.53 10.70 11.25
CA LEU A 413 3.99 10.96 9.89
C LEU A 413 5.18 11.94 9.89
N ALA A 414 5.08 13.02 10.64
CA ALA A 414 6.13 14.03 10.74
C ALA A 414 7.43 13.45 11.31
N ASP A 415 7.37 12.61 12.35
CA ASP A 415 8.54 11.92 12.90
C ASP A 415 9.18 10.98 11.87
N LYS A 416 8.41 10.14 11.18
CA LYS A 416 8.89 9.25 10.11
C LYS A 416 9.63 10.01 9.01
N VAL A 417 9.01 11.07 8.50
CA VAL A 417 9.57 11.88 7.41
C VAL A 417 10.83 12.62 7.86
N ALA A 418 10.81 13.21 9.07
CA ALA A 418 11.97 13.91 9.63
C ALA A 418 13.18 12.97 9.78
N ARG A 419 12.97 11.74 10.25
CA ARG A 419 14.03 10.73 10.41
C ARG A 419 14.58 10.27 9.07
N LEU A 420 13.74 10.00 8.07
CA LEU A 420 14.17 9.62 6.72
C LEU A 420 14.96 10.75 6.04
N ALA A 421 14.48 11.98 6.14
CA ALA A 421 15.18 13.14 5.61
C ALA A 421 16.52 13.41 6.32
N THR A 422 16.57 13.20 7.64
CA THR A 422 17.80 13.31 8.43
C THR A 422 18.80 12.21 8.07
N LEU A 423 18.34 10.96 7.93
CA LEU A 423 19.17 9.84 7.50
C LEU A 423 19.81 10.12 6.14
N ARG A 424 19.04 10.65 5.19
CA ARG A 424 19.54 11.02 3.87
C ARG A 424 20.64 12.06 3.93
N ARG A 425 20.52 13.07 4.79
CA ARG A 425 21.48 14.19 4.91
C ARG A 425 22.66 13.89 5.82
N SER A 426 22.57 12.85 6.67
CA SER A 426 23.63 12.49 7.58
C SER A 426 24.88 11.99 6.85
N ARG A 427 26.03 12.26 7.44
CA ARG A 427 27.30 11.68 6.96
C ARG A 427 27.30 10.19 7.23
N VAL A 428 27.78 9.40 6.29
CA VAL A 428 27.80 7.92 6.39
C VAL A 428 28.49 7.46 7.67
N ALA A 429 29.62 8.03 8.04
CA ALA A 429 30.38 7.71 9.23
C ALA A 429 29.67 8.06 10.56
N ASP A 430 28.61 8.89 10.50
CA ASP A 430 27.89 9.26 11.73
C ASP A 430 26.66 8.40 11.97
N ARG A 431 26.21 7.62 10.95
CA ARG A 431 25.00 6.79 11.02
C ARG A 431 25.17 5.64 11.97
N ARG A 432 24.18 5.49 12.87
CA ARG A 432 24.02 4.33 13.75
C ARG A 432 23.02 3.37 13.13
N VAL A 433 23.46 2.18 12.79
CA VAL A 433 22.60 1.17 12.14
C VAL A 433 22.44 -0.02 13.07
N ALA A 434 21.20 -0.41 13.33
CA ALA A 434 20.92 -1.66 14.04
C ALA A 434 20.48 -2.73 13.05
N ILE A 435 21.24 -3.81 12.96
CA ILE A 435 20.91 -4.98 12.15
C ILE A 435 20.28 -6.01 13.07
N VAL A 436 19.08 -6.50 12.74
CA VAL A 436 18.33 -7.45 13.56
C VAL A 436 18.30 -8.81 12.89
N LEU A 437 18.87 -9.80 13.56
CA LEU A 437 18.78 -11.21 13.19
C LEU A 437 17.59 -11.86 13.89
N TYR A 438 16.98 -12.83 13.23
CA TYR A 438 15.88 -13.60 13.79
C TYR A 438 16.35 -14.86 14.48
N GLY A 439 15.63 -15.28 15.54
CA GLY A 439 15.84 -16.50 16.30
C GLY A 439 14.58 -17.37 16.28
N PHE A 440 13.98 -17.60 15.11
CA PHE A 440 12.76 -18.42 15.01
C PHE A 440 13.04 -19.72 14.22
N PRO A 441 12.55 -20.88 14.67
CA PRO A 441 11.94 -21.16 15.96
C PRO A 441 12.89 -20.88 17.14
N PRO A 442 12.39 -20.60 18.37
CA PRO A 442 13.17 -20.04 19.47
C PRO A 442 14.09 -21.07 20.13
N ASN A 443 15.12 -21.49 19.43
CA ASN A 443 16.19 -22.30 19.98
C ASN A 443 17.57 -21.75 19.56
N ALA A 444 18.63 -22.06 20.33
CA ALA A 444 19.96 -21.52 20.08
C ALA A 444 20.52 -21.86 18.68
N GLY A 445 20.08 -22.96 18.09
CA GLY A 445 20.48 -23.38 16.75
C GLY A 445 19.79 -22.63 15.62
N ALA A 446 18.68 -21.92 15.90
CA ALA A 446 17.90 -21.22 14.90
C ALA A 446 18.30 -19.75 14.68
N VAL A 447 19.17 -19.21 15.56
CA VAL A 447 19.62 -17.81 15.44
C VAL A 447 20.36 -17.59 14.12
N GLY A 448 19.92 -16.63 13.32
CA GLY A 448 20.50 -16.34 12.03
C GLY A 448 20.08 -17.34 10.95
N THR A 449 18.96 -18.02 11.09
CA THR A 449 18.33 -18.76 10.00
C THR A 449 17.38 -17.85 9.23
N ALA A 450 17.42 -17.94 7.91
CA ALA A 450 16.43 -17.32 7.04
C ALA A 450 16.21 -18.24 5.84
N ALA A 451 14.99 -18.29 5.32
CA ALA A 451 14.71 -19.14 4.18
C ALA A 451 15.57 -18.72 2.99
N TYR A 452 16.28 -19.70 2.43
CA TYR A 452 17.12 -19.57 1.23
C TYR A 452 18.39 -18.71 1.36
N LEU A 453 18.69 -18.14 2.53
CA LEU A 453 19.81 -17.22 2.74
C LEU A 453 20.85 -17.78 3.72
N SER A 454 22.12 -17.77 3.33
CA SER A 454 23.25 -17.95 4.24
C SER A 454 23.48 -16.65 5.02
N VAL A 455 22.87 -16.56 6.21
CA VAL A 455 22.74 -15.29 6.95
C VAL A 455 24.09 -14.74 7.38
N PHE A 456 24.95 -15.52 8.04
CA PHE A 456 26.22 -15.01 8.55
C PHE A 456 27.23 -14.65 7.46
N GLU A 457 27.29 -15.42 6.35
CA GLU A 457 28.12 -15.04 5.21
C GLU A 457 27.61 -13.75 4.55
N SER A 458 26.30 -13.65 4.33
CA SER A 458 25.66 -12.47 3.77
C SER A 458 25.82 -11.24 4.67
N LEU A 459 25.71 -11.43 5.99
CA LEU A 459 25.92 -10.36 6.96
C LEU A 459 27.38 -9.90 6.97
N HIS A 460 28.35 -10.82 6.92
CA HIS A 460 29.76 -10.49 6.85
C HIS A 460 30.08 -9.66 5.60
N ASN A 461 29.59 -10.08 4.43
CA ASN A 461 29.74 -9.32 3.18
C ASN A 461 29.08 -7.94 3.27
N THR A 462 27.91 -7.84 3.92
CA THR A 462 27.23 -6.55 4.15
C THR A 462 28.05 -5.63 5.04
N LEU A 463 28.64 -6.14 6.15
CA LEU A 463 29.51 -5.34 7.02
C LEU A 463 30.77 -4.87 6.32
N LEU A 464 31.39 -5.73 5.49
CA LEU A 464 32.54 -5.34 4.65
C LEU A 464 32.17 -4.23 3.66
N ALA A 465 31.02 -4.33 3.01
CA ALA A 465 30.52 -3.31 2.08
C ALA A 465 30.18 -1.99 2.81
N MET A 466 29.58 -2.06 4.01
CA MET A 466 29.34 -0.88 4.86
C MET A 466 30.66 -0.20 5.22
N ALA A 467 31.70 -0.95 5.61
CA ALA A 467 33.01 -0.39 5.89
C ALA A 467 33.62 0.28 4.67
N ALA A 468 33.52 -0.34 3.49
CA ALA A 468 34.01 0.21 2.22
C ALA A 468 33.25 1.49 1.82
N GLU A 469 31.96 1.63 2.16
CA GLU A 469 31.15 2.82 1.91
C GLU A 469 31.43 3.96 2.92
N GLY A 470 32.20 3.66 3.99
CA GLY A 470 32.63 4.65 4.98
C GLY A 470 31.79 4.70 6.24
N TYR A 471 30.98 3.67 6.54
CA TYR A 471 30.35 3.53 7.85
C TYR A 471 31.41 3.29 8.92
N ASP A 472 31.16 3.79 10.13
CA ASP A 472 32.00 3.50 11.30
C ASP A 472 31.70 2.08 11.82
N VAL A 473 32.29 1.09 11.15
CA VAL A 473 32.15 -0.34 11.46
C VAL A 473 33.50 -1.04 11.27
N THR A 474 33.81 -1.93 12.21
CA THR A 474 34.99 -2.82 12.12
C THR A 474 34.48 -4.24 11.95
N PRO A 475 34.41 -4.75 10.71
CA PRO A 475 33.97 -6.12 10.48
C PRO A 475 34.95 -7.13 11.10
N PRO A 476 34.51 -8.23 11.70
CA PRO A 476 35.35 -9.33 12.09
C PRO A 476 36.15 -9.91 10.90
N ALA A 477 37.28 -10.52 11.16
CA ALA A 477 38.18 -11.01 10.10
C ALA A 477 37.56 -12.13 9.26
N THR A 478 36.79 -13.01 9.89
CA THR A 478 36.14 -14.14 9.23
C THR A 478 34.64 -14.21 9.60
N VAL A 479 33.88 -15.00 8.83
CA VAL A 479 32.48 -15.32 9.14
C VAL A 479 32.34 -16.02 10.50
N GLU A 480 33.29 -16.90 10.83
CA GLU A 480 33.28 -17.61 12.12
C GLU A 480 33.60 -16.67 13.29
N ASP A 481 34.49 -15.69 13.11
CA ASP A 481 34.72 -14.66 14.12
C ASP A 481 33.48 -13.81 14.36
N LEU A 482 32.73 -13.47 13.28
CA LEU A 482 31.46 -12.77 13.38
C LEU A 482 30.44 -13.61 14.14
N ARG A 483 30.29 -14.88 13.78
CA ARG A 483 29.39 -15.82 14.44
C ARG A 483 29.73 -15.96 15.92
N ALA A 484 31.02 -16.14 16.24
CA ALA A 484 31.50 -16.26 17.63
C ALA A 484 31.20 -14.96 18.41
N ALA A 485 31.44 -13.78 17.84
CA ALA A 485 31.19 -12.50 18.50
C ALA A 485 29.70 -12.31 18.83
N VAL A 486 28.80 -12.71 17.94
CA VAL A 486 27.36 -12.54 18.12
C VAL A 486 26.77 -13.63 19.02
N LEU A 487 27.15 -14.89 18.85
CA LEU A 487 26.52 -16.04 19.55
C LEU A 487 27.23 -16.47 20.82
N GLN A 488 28.53 -16.30 20.89
CA GLN A 488 29.32 -16.81 22.05
C GLN A 488 29.69 -15.66 22.98
N GLY A 489 30.67 -14.84 22.66
CA GLY A 489 31.08 -13.69 23.45
C GLY A 489 31.07 -13.94 24.98
N ASN A 490 30.25 -13.17 25.68
CA ASN A 490 30.01 -13.31 27.14
C ASN A 490 28.76 -14.15 27.49
N ALA A 491 28.15 -14.83 26.52
CA ALA A 491 26.87 -15.56 26.65
C ALA A 491 26.90 -16.52 27.88
N ALA A 492 27.96 -17.30 28.04
CA ALA A 492 28.10 -18.24 29.13
C ALA A 492 28.16 -17.55 30.52
N GLN A 493 28.73 -16.35 30.61
CA GLN A 493 28.81 -15.56 31.85
C GLN A 493 27.42 -15.16 32.35
N PHE A 494 26.49 -14.88 31.44
CA PHE A 494 25.13 -14.44 31.76
C PHE A 494 24.08 -15.56 31.60
N GLY A 495 24.51 -16.80 31.26
CA GLY A 495 23.59 -17.91 31.03
C GLY A 495 22.60 -17.65 29.89
N GLN A 496 23.01 -16.87 28.87
CA GLN A 496 22.18 -16.50 27.76
C GLN A 496 22.55 -17.28 26.48
N PRO A 497 21.61 -17.42 25.50
CA PRO A 497 21.90 -18.16 24.26
C PRO A 497 22.82 -17.43 23.28
N ALA A 498 23.14 -16.15 23.55
CA ALA A 498 23.98 -15.33 22.70
C ALA A 498 24.68 -14.22 23.52
N ASN A 499 25.64 -13.53 22.89
CA ASN A 499 26.37 -12.43 23.53
C ASN A 499 25.41 -11.35 24.04
N VAL A 500 25.64 -10.89 25.26
CA VAL A 500 24.88 -9.79 25.90
C VAL A 500 25.53 -8.46 25.59
N ALA A 501 24.85 -7.62 24.78
CA ALA A 501 25.31 -6.29 24.45
C ALA A 501 24.94 -5.26 25.52
N ALA A 502 23.79 -5.42 26.16
CA ALA A 502 23.33 -4.53 27.24
C ALA A 502 22.42 -5.28 28.23
N HIS A 503 22.32 -4.70 29.44
CA HIS A 503 21.39 -5.09 30.48
C HIS A 503 20.54 -3.88 30.85
N VAL A 504 19.23 -3.97 30.72
CA VAL A 504 18.28 -2.87 31.00
C VAL A 504 17.53 -3.20 32.28
N GLY A 505 17.71 -2.38 33.29
CA GLY A 505 17.14 -2.61 34.63
C GLY A 505 15.61 -2.48 34.67
N ALA A 506 14.97 -3.20 35.60
CA ALA A 506 13.51 -3.18 35.77
C ALA A 506 12.94 -1.77 35.97
N ASP A 507 13.62 -0.92 36.78
CA ASP A 507 13.19 0.45 37.05
C ASP A 507 13.14 1.30 35.77
N ASP A 508 14.12 1.11 34.86
CA ASP A 508 14.14 1.78 33.56
C ASP A 508 12.99 1.29 32.65
N ILE A 509 12.72 -0.02 32.68
CA ILE A 509 11.59 -0.61 31.92
C ILE A 509 10.27 0.00 32.41
N VAL A 510 10.06 0.05 33.73
CA VAL A 510 8.84 0.63 34.33
C VAL A 510 8.70 2.11 34.00
N ALA A 511 9.77 2.87 34.11
CA ALA A 511 9.74 4.33 33.91
C ALA A 511 9.49 4.72 32.43
N ARG A 512 9.96 3.90 31.47
CA ARG A 512 10.03 4.29 30.05
C ARG A 512 9.12 3.48 29.12
N THR A 513 8.26 2.58 29.63
CA THR A 513 7.35 1.79 28.80
C THR A 513 5.93 2.37 28.89
N PRO A 514 5.46 3.13 27.89
CA PRO A 514 4.14 3.80 27.96
C PRO A 514 2.95 2.84 28.05
N TRP A 515 3.09 1.61 27.57
CA TRP A 515 2.07 0.54 27.55
C TRP A 515 2.40 -0.61 28.53
N LEU A 516 3.12 -0.31 29.60
CA LEU A 516 3.57 -1.29 30.59
C LEU A 516 2.42 -2.16 31.12
N ALA A 517 1.29 -1.53 31.45
CA ALA A 517 0.14 -2.25 32.00
C ALA A 517 -0.38 -3.39 31.07
N GLU A 518 -0.34 -3.19 29.73
CA GLU A 518 -0.73 -4.22 28.76
C GLU A 518 0.28 -5.37 28.76
N VAL A 519 1.58 -5.07 28.87
CA VAL A 519 2.65 -6.08 28.92
C VAL A 519 2.58 -6.86 30.23
N GLU A 520 2.41 -6.17 31.37
CA GLU A 520 2.31 -6.80 32.69
C GLU A 520 1.03 -7.67 32.83
N ALA A 521 -0.07 -7.28 32.22
CA ALA A 521 -1.28 -8.08 32.20
C ALA A 521 -1.06 -9.44 31.49
N ALA A 522 -0.20 -9.49 30.47
CA ALA A 522 0.11 -10.72 29.74
C ALA A 522 1.26 -11.53 30.38
N TRP A 523 2.30 -10.86 30.89
CA TRP A 523 3.58 -11.49 31.27
C TRP A 523 3.97 -11.31 32.71
N GLY A 524 3.14 -10.67 33.56
CA GLY A 524 3.44 -10.34 34.96
C GLY A 524 4.34 -9.11 35.06
N PRO A 525 4.71 -8.75 36.31
CA PRO A 525 5.51 -7.55 36.60
C PRO A 525 6.85 -7.52 35.87
N ALA A 526 7.29 -6.30 35.50
CA ALA A 526 8.63 -6.09 34.95
C ALA A 526 9.72 -6.59 35.92
N PRO A 527 10.84 -7.16 35.45
CA PRO A 527 11.26 -7.31 34.03
C PRO A 527 10.75 -8.58 33.36
N GLY A 528 9.85 -9.35 33.97
CA GLY A 528 9.36 -10.64 33.48
C GLY A 528 10.41 -11.75 33.65
N ARG A 529 10.17 -12.90 33.00
CA ARG A 529 11.05 -14.10 33.14
C ARG A 529 11.88 -14.38 31.87
N ILE A 530 11.50 -13.81 30.71
CA ILE A 530 12.12 -14.10 29.42
C ILE A 530 13.33 -13.20 29.22
N GLN A 531 14.50 -13.77 28.94
CA GLN A 531 15.77 -13.07 28.75
C GLN A 531 16.08 -12.10 29.90
N SER A 532 15.84 -12.55 31.14
CA SER A 532 15.91 -11.73 32.36
C SER A 532 16.67 -12.48 33.46
N ASP A 533 17.31 -11.72 34.34
CA ASP A 533 17.92 -12.20 35.58
C ASP A 533 17.06 -11.85 36.81
N GLY A 534 15.84 -11.36 36.61
CA GLY A 534 14.94 -10.86 37.65
C GLY A 534 15.25 -9.44 38.13
N ARG A 535 16.36 -8.83 37.71
CA ARG A 535 16.71 -7.42 37.95
C ARG A 535 16.56 -6.55 36.71
N GLY A 536 16.62 -7.16 35.53
CA GLY A 536 16.51 -6.49 34.26
C GLY A 536 16.41 -7.49 33.11
N VAL A 537 16.36 -6.95 31.89
CA VAL A 537 16.28 -7.67 30.62
C VAL A 537 17.61 -7.58 29.88
N PHE A 538 18.04 -8.67 29.27
CA PHE A 538 19.22 -8.68 28.42
C PHE A 538 18.90 -8.32 26.97
N VAL A 539 19.69 -7.42 26.39
CA VAL A 539 19.72 -7.15 24.94
C VAL A 539 20.82 -7.99 24.33
N LEU A 540 20.44 -8.95 23.50
CA LEU A 540 21.39 -9.89 22.89
C LEU A 540 21.92 -9.36 21.55
N GLY A 541 23.22 -9.64 21.29
CA GLY A 541 23.90 -9.24 20.07
C GLY A 541 25.30 -8.70 20.33
N ALA A 542 25.93 -8.13 19.30
CA ALA A 542 27.28 -7.56 19.38
C ALA A 542 27.33 -6.23 18.62
N GLN A 543 28.13 -5.28 19.12
CA GLN A 543 28.34 -3.98 18.51
C GLN A 543 29.70 -3.91 17.82
N PHE A 544 29.71 -3.42 16.58
CA PHE A 544 30.91 -3.24 15.75
C PHE A 544 31.01 -1.76 15.33
N GLY A 545 31.66 -0.93 16.15
CA GLY A 545 31.64 0.52 15.95
C GLY A 545 30.24 1.12 16.16
N LYS A 546 29.70 1.81 15.15
CA LYS A 546 28.32 2.35 15.16
C LYS A 546 27.27 1.39 14.57
N VAL A 547 27.64 0.15 14.30
CA VAL A 547 26.72 -0.89 13.84
C VAL A 547 26.47 -1.89 14.96
N MET A 548 25.21 -2.07 15.34
CA MET A 548 24.74 -3.09 16.27
C MET A 548 24.16 -4.27 15.50
N VAL A 549 24.64 -5.48 15.75
CA VAL A 549 24.00 -6.72 15.29
C VAL A 549 23.25 -7.31 16.48
N GLY A 550 21.93 -7.13 16.51
CA GLY A 550 21.06 -7.56 17.59
C GLY A 550 20.31 -8.83 17.22
N ILE A 551 19.92 -9.61 18.22
CA ILE A 551 19.08 -10.80 18.06
C ILE A 551 17.69 -10.45 18.57
N GLN A 552 16.68 -10.60 17.72
CA GLN A 552 15.28 -10.35 18.08
C GLN A 552 14.87 -11.29 19.22
N PRO A 553 14.38 -10.75 20.35
CA PRO A 553 13.95 -11.57 21.47
C PRO A 553 12.74 -12.45 21.14
N VAL A 554 12.52 -13.46 21.97
CA VAL A 554 11.32 -14.28 21.94
C VAL A 554 10.10 -13.40 22.24
N PHE A 555 9.10 -13.46 21.36
CA PHE A 555 7.88 -12.64 21.47
C PHE A 555 6.79 -13.28 22.35
N GLY A 556 6.96 -14.56 22.74
CA GLY A 556 6.11 -15.23 23.74
C GLY A 556 4.98 -16.07 23.13
N TYR A 557 5.03 -16.38 21.86
CA TYR A 557 4.08 -17.27 21.19
C TYR A 557 4.82 -18.39 20.47
N GLU A 558 4.41 -19.64 20.70
CA GLU A 558 5.08 -20.83 20.16
C GLU A 558 4.34 -21.49 19.00
N GLY A 559 3.29 -20.84 18.51
CA GLY A 559 2.47 -21.32 17.39
C GLY A 559 2.78 -20.60 16.09
N ASP A 560 1.89 -20.77 15.12
CA ASP A 560 1.94 -20.04 13.85
C ASP A 560 1.80 -18.52 14.08
N PRO A 561 2.83 -17.72 13.77
CA PRO A 561 2.80 -16.27 13.99
C PRO A 561 1.65 -15.56 13.28
N MET A 562 1.13 -16.11 12.19
CA MET A 562 -0.03 -15.56 11.45
C MET A 562 -1.28 -15.42 12.32
N ARG A 563 -1.42 -16.25 13.35
CA ARG A 563 -2.56 -16.17 14.30
C ARG A 563 -2.53 -14.89 15.12
N LEU A 564 -1.36 -14.34 15.40
CA LEU A 564 -1.20 -13.11 16.17
C LEU A 564 -1.83 -11.89 15.49
N LEU A 565 -1.96 -11.91 14.17
CA LEU A 565 -2.61 -10.85 13.40
C LEU A 565 -4.05 -10.59 13.87
N PHE A 566 -4.72 -11.62 14.38
CA PHE A 566 -6.14 -11.59 14.77
C PHE A 566 -6.33 -11.74 16.29
N GLU A 567 -5.24 -11.92 17.04
CA GLU A 567 -5.30 -12.17 18.48
C GLU A 567 -5.68 -10.89 19.24
N LYS A 568 -6.57 -11.03 20.20
CA LYS A 568 -7.00 -9.94 21.09
C LYS A 568 -6.44 -10.17 22.50
N GLY A 569 -5.86 -9.11 23.06
CA GLY A 569 -5.31 -9.15 24.42
C GLY A 569 -3.88 -9.72 24.52
N PHE A 570 -3.27 -10.10 23.40
CA PHE A 570 -1.85 -10.45 23.37
C PHE A 570 -0.97 -9.20 23.38
N ALA A 571 0.07 -9.22 24.21
CA ALA A 571 1.14 -8.23 24.21
C ALA A 571 2.49 -8.95 24.02
N PRO A 572 3.47 -8.34 23.33
CA PRO A 572 4.82 -8.88 23.26
C PRO A 572 5.48 -8.88 24.66
N THR A 573 6.51 -9.70 24.83
CA THR A 573 7.22 -9.84 26.13
C THR A 573 7.93 -8.56 26.53
N HIS A 574 8.30 -8.44 27.83
CA HIS A 574 9.16 -7.35 28.31
C HIS A 574 10.48 -7.27 27.53
N ALA A 575 11.07 -8.42 27.23
CA ALA A 575 12.30 -8.49 26.44
C ALA A 575 12.11 -7.91 25.03
N PHE A 576 11.03 -8.29 24.35
CA PHE A 576 10.74 -7.83 22.99
C PHE A 576 10.48 -6.32 22.93
N THR A 577 9.67 -5.80 23.85
CA THR A 577 9.37 -4.36 23.93
C THR A 577 10.61 -3.54 24.30
N THR A 578 11.40 -4.03 25.27
CA THR A 578 12.63 -3.39 25.71
C THR A 578 13.68 -3.35 24.61
N PHE A 579 13.83 -4.42 23.83
CA PHE A 579 14.78 -4.51 22.74
C PHE A 579 14.56 -3.39 21.70
N TYR A 580 13.34 -3.23 21.18
CA TYR A 580 13.04 -2.18 20.18
C TYR A 580 13.14 -0.76 20.76
N ARG A 581 12.73 -0.58 22.03
CA ARG A 581 12.94 0.70 22.71
C ARG A 581 14.42 1.01 22.86
N TRP A 582 15.24 0.05 23.31
CA TRP A 582 16.69 0.21 23.50
C TRP A 582 17.38 0.58 22.18
N LEU A 583 17.03 -0.09 21.09
CA LEU A 583 17.58 0.24 19.77
C LEU A 583 17.28 1.70 19.37
N ARG A 584 16.05 2.16 19.60
CA ARG A 584 15.63 3.52 19.22
C ARG A 584 16.22 4.61 20.13
N GLU A 585 16.28 4.36 21.44
CA GLU A 585 16.49 5.41 22.43
C GLU A 585 17.88 5.35 23.06
N ASP A 586 18.36 4.16 23.41
CA ASP A 586 19.63 3.97 24.13
C ASP A 586 20.80 3.79 23.15
N PHE A 587 20.68 2.87 22.19
CA PHE A 587 21.63 2.78 21.09
C PHE A 587 21.50 3.98 20.14
N GLY A 588 20.30 4.54 19.99
CA GLY A 588 20.03 5.71 19.19
C GLY A 588 20.17 5.43 17.68
N ALA A 589 19.60 4.33 17.20
CA ALA A 589 19.66 3.95 15.80
C ALA A 589 19.04 5.02 14.87
N ASP A 590 19.73 5.33 13.78
CA ASP A 590 19.22 6.17 12.69
C ASP A 590 18.42 5.34 11.67
N ALA A 591 18.74 4.04 11.56
CA ALA A 591 18.02 3.08 10.74
C ALA A 591 18.10 1.68 11.33
N LEU A 592 17.06 0.90 11.06
CA LEU A 592 16.96 -0.51 11.42
C LEU A 592 16.98 -1.35 10.14
N LEU A 593 17.82 -2.39 10.13
CA LEU A 593 17.89 -3.38 9.06
C LEU A 593 17.50 -4.75 9.62
N HIS A 594 16.29 -5.20 9.33
CA HIS A 594 15.90 -6.58 9.59
C HIS A 594 16.52 -7.48 8.52
N PHE A 595 17.31 -8.48 8.96
CA PHE A 595 18.16 -9.24 8.07
C PHE A 595 17.67 -10.69 7.93
N GLY A 596 16.88 -10.95 6.89
CA GLY A 596 16.25 -12.22 6.57
C GLY A 596 14.73 -12.19 6.69
N MET A 597 14.09 -13.30 6.32
CA MET A 597 12.63 -13.49 6.38
C MET A 597 12.16 -13.93 7.78
N HIS A 598 10.85 -13.76 8.03
CA HIS A 598 10.14 -14.25 9.21
C HIS A 598 10.54 -13.59 10.53
N GLY A 599 10.59 -12.26 10.55
CA GLY A 599 10.57 -11.50 11.79
C GLY A 599 9.23 -11.62 12.51
N ALA A 600 9.19 -11.24 13.79
CA ALA A 600 7.96 -11.29 14.58
C ALA A 600 7.24 -9.93 14.63
N LEU A 601 7.91 -8.83 14.27
CA LEU A 601 7.39 -7.48 14.45
C LEU A 601 6.08 -7.25 13.68
N GLU A 602 6.05 -7.63 12.41
CA GLU A 602 4.90 -7.44 11.52
C GLU A 602 3.67 -8.29 11.89
N PHE A 603 3.88 -9.38 12.63
CA PHE A 603 2.80 -10.26 13.09
C PHE A 603 2.18 -9.83 14.41
N MET A 604 2.78 -8.92 15.16
CA MET A 604 2.24 -8.44 16.44
C MET A 604 0.82 -7.86 16.25
N PRO A 605 -0.07 -7.98 17.28
CA PRO A 605 -1.45 -7.55 17.19
C PRO A 605 -1.62 -6.08 16.75
N GLY A 606 -2.62 -5.85 15.93
CA GLY A 606 -2.95 -4.53 15.40
C GLY A 606 -3.82 -4.63 14.15
N LYS A 607 -4.13 -3.49 13.55
CA LYS A 607 -4.88 -3.40 12.29
C LYS A 607 -4.14 -4.10 11.15
N GLN A 608 -4.89 -4.61 10.17
CA GLN A 608 -4.30 -5.25 8.99
C GLN A 608 -3.69 -4.21 8.02
N ALA A 609 -4.35 -3.07 7.89
CA ALA A 609 -3.90 -1.93 7.10
C ALA A 609 -4.31 -0.61 7.77
N GLY A 610 -3.52 0.46 7.56
CA GLY A 610 -3.76 1.75 8.19
C GLY A 610 -3.54 1.69 9.71
N MET A 611 -2.30 1.40 10.12
CA MET A 611 -1.89 1.30 11.52
C MET A 611 -2.30 2.53 12.35
N GLY A 612 -2.71 2.28 13.58
CA GLY A 612 -3.05 3.29 14.58
C GLY A 612 -2.19 3.17 15.84
N PRO A 613 -2.32 4.09 16.78
CA PRO A 613 -1.49 4.14 18.00
C PRO A 613 -1.67 2.93 18.94
N GLY A 614 -2.75 2.14 18.75
CA GLY A 614 -2.98 0.89 19.46
C GLY A 614 -2.26 -0.32 18.86
N CYS A 615 -1.65 -0.20 17.68
CA CYS A 615 -1.01 -1.33 17.00
C CYS A 615 0.42 -1.55 17.51
N TRP A 616 0.74 -2.77 17.92
CA TRP A 616 2.06 -3.10 18.44
C TRP A 616 3.21 -2.85 17.45
N PRO A 617 3.09 -3.20 16.15
CA PRO A 617 4.16 -2.89 15.21
C PRO A 617 4.48 -1.39 15.13
N ASP A 618 3.46 -0.53 15.08
CA ASP A 618 3.63 0.94 15.03
C ASP A 618 4.24 1.50 16.33
N ARG A 619 3.84 0.98 17.50
CA ARG A 619 4.42 1.33 18.81
C ARG A 619 5.89 0.98 18.91
N LEU A 620 6.28 -0.20 18.45
CA LEU A 620 7.63 -0.73 18.60
C LEU A 620 8.61 -0.05 17.64
N ILE A 621 8.24 0.12 16.37
CA ILE A 621 9.12 0.72 15.37
C ILE A 621 9.12 2.27 15.47
N GLY A 622 7.99 2.88 15.80
CA GLY A 622 7.83 4.35 15.83
C GLY A 622 8.14 4.98 14.48
N GLY A 623 8.90 6.07 14.51
CA GLY A 623 9.34 6.77 13.28
C GLY A 623 10.67 6.28 12.72
N LEU A 624 11.28 5.22 13.28
CA LEU A 624 12.59 4.74 12.85
C LEU A 624 12.53 4.19 11.41
N PRO A 625 13.40 4.64 10.49
CA PRO A 625 13.55 4.04 9.16
C PRO A 625 13.82 2.54 9.27
N ASN A 626 12.92 1.73 8.71
CA ASN A 626 12.93 0.28 8.83
C ASN A 626 13.18 -0.36 7.47
N ILE A 627 14.32 -0.96 7.28
CA ILE A 627 14.71 -1.67 6.07
C ILE A 627 14.59 -3.18 6.34
N TYR A 628 14.07 -3.91 5.38
CA TYR A 628 13.93 -5.36 5.44
C TYR A 628 14.60 -6.02 4.24
N LEU A 629 15.61 -6.84 4.51
CA LEU A 629 16.11 -7.79 3.52
C LEU A 629 15.11 -8.95 3.43
N TYR A 630 14.53 -9.17 2.25
CA TYR A 630 13.42 -10.11 2.11
C TYR A 630 13.58 -11.02 0.89
N ALA A 631 13.13 -12.28 0.99
CA ALA A 631 13.15 -13.20 -0.15
C ALA A 631 12.17 -12.77 -1.24
N ALA A 632 12.61 -12.72 -2.49
CA ALA A 632 11.80 -12.28 -3.62
C ALA A 632 10.55 -13.16 -3.85
N ASN A 633 10.58 -14.42 -3.42
CA ASN A 633 9.50 -15.39 -3.60
C ASN A 633 8.40 -15.33 -2.51
N ASN A 634 8.50 -14.43 -1.52
CA ASN A 634 7.49 -14.29 -0.46
C ASN A 634 6.84 -12.89 -0.40
N PRO A 635 6.07 -12.49 -1.44
CA PRO A 635 5.45 -11.18 -1.49
C PRO A 635 4.32 -10.98 -0.47
N SER A 636 3.66 -12.02 -0.01
CA SER A 636 2.56 -11.91 0.96
C SER A 636 3.03 -11.41 2.31
N GLU A 637 4.07 -12.02 2.88
CA GLU A 637 4.61 -11.59 4.18
C GLU A 637 5.41 -10.29 4.06
N ALA A 638 6.12 -10.08 2.94
CA ALA A 638 6.77 -8.79 2.65
C ALA A 638 5.76 -7.63 2.63
N THR A 639 4.54 -7.88 2.11
CA THR A 639 3.45 -6.91 2.15
C THR A 639 3.00 -6.61 3.58
N LEU A 640 2.94 -7.63 4.47
CA LEU A 640 2.67 -7.41 5.90
C LEU A 640 3.75 -6.54 6.54
N ALA A 641 5.03 -6.83 6.29
CA ALA A 641 6.14 -6.03 6.80
C ALA A 641 6.03 -4.56 6.34
N LYS A 642 5.73 -4.30 5.07
CA LYS A 642 5.52 -2.95 4.53
C LYS A 642 4.37 -2.22 5.20
N ARG A 643 3.20 -2.87 5.29
CA ARG A 643 1.95 -2.23 5.72
C ARG A 643 1.83 -2.12 7.23
N ARG A 644 2.48 -3.00 7.97
CA ARG A 644 2.35 -3.08 9.44
C ARG A 644 3.58 -2.56 10.19
N SER A 645 4.80 -2.74 9.64
CA SER A 645 6.02 -2.27 10.28
C SER A 645 6.77 -1.19 9.50
N ASN A 646 6.13 -0.54 8.53
CA ASN A 646 6.69 0.53 7.71
C ASN A 646 7.98 0.11 6.95
N ALA A 647 8.10 -1.16 6.59
CA ALA A 647 9.30 -1.70 5.98
C ALA A 647 9.54 -1.13 4.57
N ILE A 648 10.79 -0.75 4.31
CA ILE A 648 11.34 -0.55 2.97
C ILE A 648 12.02 -1.86 2.61
N THR A 649 11.44 -2.64 1.71
CA THR A 649 11.96 -3.97 1.38
C THR A 649 13.07 -3.89 0.35
N VAL A 650 14.07 -4.76 0.51
CA VAL A 650 15.12 -5.02 -0.47
C VAL A 650 15.15 -6.52 -0.71
N THR A 651 14.83 -6.94 -1.93
CA THR A 651 14.73 -8.37 -2.25
C THR A 651 16.11 -9.01 -2.41
N HIS A 652 16.21 -10.28 -1.96
CA HIS A 652 17.34 -11.15 -2.31
C HIS A 652 16.87 -12.31 -3.18
N LEU A 653 17.80 -12.85 -3.96
CA LEU A 653 17.55 -13.99 -4.83
C LEU A 653 17.17 -15.22 -4.01
N THR A 654 16.20 -15.95 -4.53
CA THR A 654 15.85 -17.28 -4.02
C THR A 654 16.15 -18.29 -5.10
N PRO A 655 16.83 -19.40 -4.76
CA PRO A 655 17.08 -20.48 -5.72
C PRO A 655 15.75 -20.98 -6.30
N PRO A 656 15.74 -21.42 -7.58
CA PRO A 656 14.55 -22.04 -8.13
C PRO A 656 14.22 -23.30 -7.32
N LEU A 657 12.93 -23.47 -6.97
CA LEU A 657 12.43 -24.64 -6.28
C LEU A 657 12.40 -25.83 -7.28
N ALA A 658 13.54 -26.38 -7.59
CA ALA A 658 13.63 -27.70 -8.19
C ALA A 658 13.49 -28.75 -7.08
N GLN A 659 12.84 -29.88 -7.33
CA GLN A 659 12.81 -30.97 -6.35
C GLN A 659 14.23 -31.41 -6.04
N ALA A 660 14.70 -31.05 -4.86
CA ALA A 660 15.91 -31.61 -4.31
C ALA A 660 15.60 -33.03 -3.82
N GLY A 661 16.21 -34.02 -4.42
CA GLY A 661 16.19 -35.37 -3.89
C GLY A 661 17.07 -35.48 -2.67
N LEU A 662 16.72 -36.36 -1.73
CA LEU A 662 17.61 -36.75 -0.66
C LEU A 662 18.89 -37.37 -1.24
N TYR A 663 20.03 -37.12 -0.59
CA TYR A 663 21.34 -37.44 -1.09
C TYR A 663 22.03 -38.48 -0.22
N LYS A 664 22.78 -39.44 -0.80
CA LYS A 664 23.53 -40.50 -0.11
C LYS A 664 22.73 -41.25 0.95
N GLY A 665 23.24 -41.35 2.17
CA GLY A 665 22.66 -42.09 3.27
C GLY A 665 21.27 -41.65 3.69
N LEU A 666 20.87 -40.39 3.42
CA LEU A 666 19.49 -39.90 3.64
C LEU A 666 18.49 -40.54 2.68
N LEU A 667 18.87 -40.84 1.44
CA LEU A 667 18.05 -41.55 0.48
C LEU A 667 17.84 -43.00 0.88
N GLU A 668 18.93 -43.69 1.28
CA GLU A 668 18.87 -45.05 1.78
C GLU A 668 17.99 -45.18 3.03
N LEU A 669 18.16 -44.25 3.97
CA LEU A 669 17.32 -44.17 5.15
C LEU A 669 15.83 -43.95 4.82
N LYS A 670 15.54 -43.09 3.83
CA LYS A 670 14.15 -42.87 3.36
C LYS A 670 13.53 -44.13 2.77
N ASP A 671 14.28 -44.87 2.00
CA ASP A 671 13.79 -46.10 1.37
C ASP A 671 13.56 -47.19 2.42
N SER A 672 14.44 -47.31 3.45
CA SER A 672 14.21 -48.18 4.60
C SER A 672 12.97 -47.78 5.41
N LEU A 673 12.75 -46.48 5.66
CA LEU A 673 11.57 -45.97 6.32
C LEU A 673 10.26 -46.17 5.51
N LYS A 674 10.34 -46.07 4.20
CA LYS A 674 9.18 -46.43 3.33
C LYS A 674 8.82 -47.90 3.46
N ARG A 675 9.82 -48.76 3.48
CA ARG A 675 9.64 -50.19 3.68
C ARG A 675 9.05 -50.48 5.05
N TRP A 676 9.59 -49.89 6.13
CA TRP A 676 9.07 -49.99 7.47
C TRP A 676 7.60 -49.60 7.57
N ARG A 677 7.17 -48.54 6.94
CA ARG A 677 5.77 -48.06 6.90
C ARG A 677 4.84 -48.97 6.11
N ALA A 678 5.37 -49.72 5.17
CA ALA A 678 4.61 -50.68 4.35
C ALA A 678 4.59 -52.09 4.93
N THR A 679 5.39 -52.36 5.96
CA THR A 679 5.50 -53.70 6.62
C THR A 679 4.39 -53.83 7.67
N ASP A 680 3.80 -55.03 7.73
CA ASP A 680 2.78 -55.36 8.74
C ASP A 680 3.35 -55.21 10.17
N PRO A 681 2.65 -54.55 11.11
CA PRO A 681 3.15 -54.38 12.48
C PRO A 681 3.53 -55.70 13.20
N ASP A 682 2.93 -56.81 12.81
CA ASP A 682 3.17 -58.13 13.40
C ASP A 682 4.21 -58.99 12.65
N ALA A 683 4.88 -58.40 11.64
CA ALA A 683 5.88 -59.13 10.85
C ALA A 683 7.22 -59.29 11.58
N GLU A 684 7.80 -60.49 11.54
CA GLU A 684 9.13 -60.80 12.17
C GLU A 684 10.26 -59.87 11.64
N GLU A 685 10.17 -59.47 10.37
CA GLU A 685 11.16 -58.57 9.73
C GLU A 685 11.14 -57.14 10.24
N LEU A 686 10.12 -56.70 10.99
CA LEU A 686 9.97 -55.32 11.44
C LEU A 686 11.11 -54.91 12.40
N SER A 687 11.49 -55.84 13.29
CA SER A 687 12.56 -55.62 14.26
C SER A 687 13.96 -55.48 13.61
N GLU A 688 14.21 -56.27 12.54
CA GLU A 688 15.46 -56.20 11.76
C GLU A 688 15.50 -54.88 10.98
N LEU A 689 14.36 -54.44 10.42
CA LEU A 689 14.25 -53.23 9.67
C LEU A 689 14.40 -51.97 10.58
N GLU A 690 13.87 -52.01 11.81
CA GLU A 690 14.09 -50.94 12.81
C GLU A 690 15.55 -50.84 13.23
N GLY A 691 16.23 -51.99 13.35
CA GLY A 691 17.69 -52.02 13.62
C GLY A 691 18.51 -51.37 12.50
N LEU A 692 18.17 -51.71 11.24
CA LEU A 692 18.79 -51.11 10.06
C LEU A 692 18.54 -49.58 9.98
N ILE A 693 17.32 -49.17 10.26
CA ILE A 693 16.95 -47.73 10.29
C ILE A 693 17.73 -46.98 11.36
N ALA A 694 17.91 -47.59 12.54
CA ALA A 694 18.67 -47.00 13.63
C ALA A 694 20.17 -46.81 13.27
N GLU A 695 20.78 -47.81 12.60
CA GLU A 695 22.15 -47.72 12.09
C GLU A 695 22.30 -46.66 11.00
N GLN A 696 21.39 -46.65 10.03
CA GLN A 696 21.40 -45.67 8.97
C GLN A 696 21.17 -44.25 9.50
N ALA A 697 20.27 -44.08 10.46
CA ALA A 697 20.01 -42.78 11.10
C ALA A 697 21.24 -42.29 11.88
N ALA A 698 21.95 -43.17 12.59
CA ALA A 698 23.18 -42.82 13.29
C ALA A 698 24.30 -42.38 12.33
N ALA A 699 24.40 -43.03 11.15
CA ALA A 699 25.37 -42.69 10.10
C ALA A 699 25.17 -41.30 9.48
N VAL A 700 23.96 -40.72 9.60
CA VAL A 700 23.61 -39.40 9.07
C VAL A 700 23.25 -38.39 10.17
N ASP A 701 23.78 -38.60 11.39
CA ASP A 701 23.60 -37.77 12.58
C ASP A 701 22.12 -37.56 13.03
N LEU A 702 21.25 -38.54 12.71
CA LEU A 702 19.84 -38.56 13.10
C LEU A 702 19.53 -39.69 14.12
N GLY A 703 20.54 -40.27 14.75
CA GLY A 703 20.40 -41.38 15.71
C GLY A 703 19.52 -41.05 16.92
N GLY A 704 18.89 -42.09 17.49
CA GLY A 704 18.06 -41.94 18.69
C GLY A 704 16.65 -41.41 18.49
N VAL A 705 16.21 -41.25 17.23
CA VAL A 705 14.88 -40.80 16.89
C VAL A 705 14.01 -42.00 16.44
N ALA A 706 12.77 -42.10 16.92
CA ALA A 706 11.86 -43.18 16.53
C ALA A 706 11.51 -43.13 15.03
N PRO A 707 11.30 -44.27 14.34
CA PRO A 707 11.07 -44.32 12.88
C PRO A 707 9.97 -43.40 12.37
N ALA A 708 8.85 -43.28 13.08
CA ALA A 708 7.75 -42.40 12.70
C ALA A 708 8.14 -40.91 12.74
N ALA A 709 8.85 -40.47 13.80
CA ALA A 709 9.33 -39.08 13.89
C ALA A 709 10.50 -38.83 12.93
N LEU A 710 11.34 -39.85 12.67
CA LEU A 710 12.42 -39.79 11.72
C LEU A 710 11.90 -39.59 10.27
N TRP A 711 10.79 -40.27 9.94
CA TRP A 711 10.10 -40.04 8.64
C TRP A 711 9.68 -38.58 8.43
N ILE A 712 9.06 -37.97 9.43
CA ILE A 712 8.64 -36.54 9.37
C ILE A 712 9.86 -35.66 9.21
N LYS A 713 10.90 -35.88 10.02
CA LYS A 713 12.14 -35.11 9.97
C LYS A 713 12.88 -35.23 8.65
N LEU A 714 12.80 -36.40 8.00
CA LEU A 714 13.37 -36.63 6.68
C LEU A 714 12.61 -35.91 5.57
N LEU A 715 11.28 -35.88 5.63
CA LEU A 715 10.46 -35.09 4.71
C LEU A 715 10.72 -33.59 4.86
N GLU A 716 10.81 -33.10 6.09
CA GLU A 716 11.19 -31.70 6.38
C GLU A 716 12.60 -31.38 5.85
N THR A 717 13.52 -32.34 5.99
CA THR A 717 14.89 -32.18 5.46
C THR A 717 14.89 -32.19 3.92
N GLU A 718 14.12 -33.06 3.29
CA GLU A 718 13.99 -33.10 1.82
C GLU A 718 13.39 -31.80 1.26
N ASP A 719 12.37 -31.27 1.94
CA ASP A 719 11.75 -30.00 1.55
C ASP A 719 12.69 -28.79 1.81
N ALA A 720 13.61 -28.93 2.80
CA ALA A 720 14.58 -27.90 3.13
C ALA A 720 15.86 -27.96 2.29
N LEU A 721 16.13 -29.09 1.60
CA LEU A 721 17.33 -29.24 0.76
C LEU A 721 17.18 -28.43 -0.54
N ILE A 722 18.08 -27.46 -0.67
CA ILE A 722 18.19 -26.62 -1.88
C ILE A 722 19.41 -27.14 -2.67
N PRO A 723 19.23 -27.61 -3.93
CA PRO A 723 20.31 -28.22 -4.72
C PRO A 723 21.54 -27.33 -4.88
N ASP A 724 21.30 -26.02 -5.08
CA ASP A 724 22.34 -25.01 -5.33
C ASP A 724 22.87 -24.32 -4.07
N GLY A 725 22.48 -24.80 -2.88
CA GLY A 725 22.85 -24.20 -1.59
C GLY A 725 22.12 -22.90 -1.29
N LEU A 726 22.40 -22.32 -0.14
CA LEU A 726 21.82 -21.06 0.31
C LEU A 726 22.42 -19.88 -0.45
N HIS A 727 21.57 -18.91 -0.80
CA HIS A 727 22.01 -17.65 -1.41
C HIS A 727 22.93 -16.86 -0.46
N VAL A 728 23.97 -16.24 -1.00
CA VAL A 728 24.88 -15.36 -0.26
C VAL A 728 24.91 -13.99 -0.94
N LEU A 729 24.50 -12.95 -0.21
CA LEU A 729 24.57 -11.57 -0.67
C LEU A 729 25.99 -11.18 -1.09
N GLY A 730 26.12 -10.49 -2.21
CA GLY A 730 27.40 -10.08 -2.78
C GLY A 730 28.20 -11.20 -3.46
N ARG A 731 27.65 -12.43 -3.51
CA ARG A 731 28.24 -13.55 -4.25
C ARG A 731 27.43 -13.80 -5.52
N ARG A 732 28.06 -13.76 -6.67
CA ARG A 732 27.44 -14.14 -7.94
C ARG A 732 27.31 -15.65 -8.03
N PRO A 733 26.28 -16.18 -8.71
CA PRO A 733 26.22 -17.59 -9.04
C PRO A 733 27.49 -18.02 -9.76
N ASP A 734 28.05 -19.15 -9.39
CA ASP A 734 29.15 -19.74 -10.15
C ASP A 734 28.69 -20.25 -11.51
N ALA A 735 29.63 -20.74 -12.33
CA ALA A 735 29.31 -21.16 -13.70
C ALA A 735 28.30 -22.30 -13.77
N ALA A 736 28.30 -23.23 -12.80
CA ALA A 736 27.39 -24.36 -12.75
C ALA A 736 26.00 -23.92 -12.30
N ALA A 737 25.90 -23.16 -11.23
CA ALA A 737 24.64 -22.56 -10.76
C ALA A 737 24.03 -21.63 -11.83
N MET A 738 24.85 -20.78 -12.47
CA MET A 738 24.39 -19.92 -13.57
C MET A 738 23.79 -20.74 -14.71
N ALA A 739 24.45 -21.82 -15.13
CA ALA A 739 23.93 -22.70 -16.18
C ALA A 739 22.58 -23.31 -15.76
N GLY A 740 22.48 -23.82 -14.51
CA GLY A 740 21.24 -24.37 -13.97
C GLY A 740 20.09 -23.35 -13.95
N TYR A 741 20.34 -22.10 -13.50
CA TYR A 741 19.34 -21.03 -13.57
C TYR A 741 18.87 -20.78 -14.99
N LEU A 742 19.80 -20.67 -15.96
CA LEU A 742 19.48 -20.35 -17.35
C LEU A 742 18.73 -21.48 -18.05
N ASP A 743 19.05 -22.74 -17.75
CA ASP A 743 18.34 -23.91 -18.31
C ASP A 743 16.87 -23.92 -17.86
N ILE A 744 16.61 -23.56 -16.61
CA ILE A 744 15.24 -23.51 -16.06
C ILE A 744 14.48 -22.28 -16.60
N LEU A 745 15.12 -21.09 -16.65
CA LEU A 745 14.44 -19.83 -16.96
C LEU A 745 14.23 -19.59 -18.44
N ALA A 746 15.15 -20.03 -19.29
CA ALA A 746 15.18 -19.69 -20.71
C ALA A 746 15.21 -20.92 -21.64
N GLY A 747 15.54 -22.10 -21.12
CA GLY A 747 15.73 -23.27 -21.97
C GLY A 747 16.71 -22.99 -23.12
N ASP A 748 16.29 -23.23 -24.37
CA ASP A 748 17.11 -23.03 -25.59
C ASP A 748 16.98 -21.60 -26.17
N ASP A 749 16.23 -20.68 -25.54
CA ASP A 749 16.04 -19.30 -26.02
C ASP A 749 17.29 -18.46 -25.73
N ALA A 750 18.10 -18.25 -26.74
CA ALA A 750 19.40 -17.58 -26.63
C ALA A 750 19.28 -16.10 -26.20
N GLU A 751 18.22 -15.38 -26.59
CA GLU A 751 18.00 -13.98 -26.25
C GLU A 751 17.64 -13.85 -24.77
N LYS A 752 16.71 -14.69 -24.28
CA LYS A 752 16.37 -14.73 -22.85
C LYS A 752 17.54 -15.19 -22.00
N ARG A 753 18.31 -16.20 -22.46
CA ARG A 753 19.52 -16.65 -21.74
C ARG A 753 20.51 -15.51 -21.55
N ALA A 754 20.75 -14.69 -22.57
CA ALA A 754 21.66 -13.56 -22.49
C ALA A 754 21.13 -12.47 -21.52
N ASP A 755 19.84 -12.15 -21.58
CA ASP A 755 19.20 -11.17 -20.70
C ASP A 755 19.23 -11.61 -19.24
N TYR A 756 18.83 -12.86 -18.96
CA TYR A 756 18.81 -13.38 -17.57
C TYR A 756 20.24 -13.59 -17.04
N ALA A 757 21.18 -14.01 -17.85
CA ALA A 757 22.57 -14.09 -17.44
C ALA A 757 23.14 -12.74 -17.04
N ALA A 758 22.85 -11.67 -17.80
CA ALA A 758 23.25 -10.31 -17.47
C ALA A 758 22.63 -9.85 -16.13
N LYS A 759 21.35 -10.11 -15.90
CA LYS A 759 20.63 -9.76 -14.67
C LYS A 759 21.13 -10.52 -13.44
N LEU A 760 21.39 -11.83 -13.56
CA LEU A 760 21.92 -12.67 -12.48
C LEU A 760 23.39 -12.36 -12.14
N ALA A 761 24.16 -11.85 -13.11
CA ALA A 761 25.55 -11.45 -12.89
C ALA A 761 25.69 -10.09 -12.18
N LEU A 762 24.60 -9.32 -12.02
CA LEU A 762 24.64 -8.04 -11.31
C LEU A 762 24.72 -8.27 -9.80
N ASP A 763 25.66 -7.58 -9.15
CA ASP A 763 25.61 -7.37 -7.71
C ASP A 763 24.67 -6.18 -7.44
N SER A 764 23.39 -6.48 -7.19
CA SER A 764 22.36 -5.46 -7.02
C SER A 764 21.85 -5.36 -5.59
N GLU A 765 22.01 -6.39 -4.77
CA GLU A 765 21.38 -6.53 -3.46
C GLU A 765 22.07 -5.69 -2.39
N ILE A 766 23.39 -5.84 -2.20
CA ILE A 766 24.14 -5.03 -1.23
C ILE A 766 24.10 -3.53 -1.61
N PRO A 767 24.32 -3.13 -2.87
CA PRO A 767 24.13 -1.74 -3.29
C PRO A 767 22.72 -1.20 -2.98
N ALA A 768 21.66 -2.00 -3.15
CA ALA A 768 20.30 -1.59 -2.81
C ALA A 768 20.09 -1.42 -1.30
N LEU A 769 20.69 -2.30 -0.46
CA LEU A 769 20.69 -2.13 1.00
C LEU A 769 21.37 -0.82 1.40
N LEU A 770 22.54 -0.53 0.85
CA LEU A 770 23.27 0.72 1.12
C LEU A 770 22.51 1.95 0.63
N ARG A 771 21.82 1.85 -0.52
CA ARG A 771 20.90 2.91 -1.00
C ARG A 771 19.73 3.14 -0.03
N ALA A 772 19.10 2.08 0.47
CA ALA A 772 18.02 2.18 1.45
C ALA A 772 18.50 2.83 2.76
N LEU A 773 19.68 2.43 3.27
CA LEU A 773 20.35 3.01 4.42
C LEU A 773 20.84 4.47 4.18
N ALA A 774 20.89 4.89 2.93
CA ALA A 774 21.17 6.28 2.54
C ALA A 774 19.89 7.09 2.30
N GLY A 775 18.71 6.58 2.62
CA GLY A 775 17.44 7.27 2.39
C GLY A 775 17.21 7.60 0.91
N ARG A 776 17.50 6.65 0.00
CA ARG A 776 17.26 6.77 -1.44
C ARG A 776 16.07 5.93 -1.89
N PHE A 777 15.54 6.24 -3.06
CA PHE A 777 14.44 5.47 -3.64
C PHE A 777 14.89 4.05 -4.01
N ILE A 778 14.11 3.04 -3.63
CA ILE A 778 14.28 1.66 -4.05
C ILE A 778 13.15 1.31 -5.02
N ALA A 779 13.52 1.05 -6.26
CA ALA A 779 12.55 0.80 -7.32
C ALA A 779 11.69 -0.45 -7.01
N PRO A 780 10.38 -0.39 -7.26
CA PRO A 780 9.48 -1.50 -6.95
C PRO A 780 9.67 -2.68 -7.92
N VAL A 781 9.23 -3.86 -7.47
CA VAL A 781 9.19 -5.09 -8.27
C VAL A 781 8.01 -5.95 -7.78
N PRO A 782 7.30 -6.67 -8.67
CA PRO A 782 6.38 -7.70 -8.24
C PRO A 782 7.16 -8.81 -7.52
N GLY A 783 6.59 -9.31 -6.41
CA GLY A 783 7.13 -10.50 -5.79
C GLY A 783 6.62 -11.76 -6.50
N GLY A 784 7.38 -12.83 -6.44
CA GLY A 784 6.96 -14.09 -7.04
C GLY A 784 8.06 -15.14 -7.13
N ASP A 785 7.71 -16.28 -7.66
CA ASP A 785 8.65 -17.35 -7.95
C ASP A 785 9.47 -17.02 -9.21
N LEU A 786 10.77 -17.25 -9.17
CA LEU A 786 11.70 -16.92 -10.23
C LEU A 786 11.33 -17.59 -11.59
N ILE A 787 10.79 -18.81 -11.55
CA ILE A 787 10.43 -19.54 -12.75
C ILE A 787 9.20 -18.94 -13.42
N ARG A 788 8.20 -18.57 -12.61
CA ARG A 788 6.93 -18.00 -13.11
C ARG A 788 7.05 -16.51 -13.45
N SER A 789 7.86 -15.79 -12.69
CA SER A 789 7.98 -14.32 -12.77
C SER A 789 9.45 -13.89 -12.88
N PRO A 790 10.13 -14.16 -14.01
CA PRO A 790 11.53 -13.78 -14.19
C PRO A 790 11.78 -12.26 -14.09
N ASP A 791 10.73 -11.45 -14.17
CA ASP A 791 10.77 -9.99 -14.03
C ASP A 791 11.17 -9.53 -12.60
N ILE A 792 11.22 -10.46 -11.63
CA ILE A 792 11.80 -10.18 -10.31
C ILE A 792 13.32 -9.88 -10.40
N LEU A 793 13.96 -10.28 -11.49
CA LEU A 793 15.37 -9.98 -11.75
C LEU A 793 15.58 -8.59 -12.38
N PRO A 794 16.65 -7.88 -12.02
CA PRO A 794 17.55 -8.18 -10.91
C PRO A 794 16.88 -7.98 -9.56
N THR A 795 17.32 -8.71 -8.54
CA THR A 795 16.94 -8.50 -7.13
C THR A 795 17.47 -7.18 -6.55
N GLY A 796 17.33 -6.92 -5.28
CA GLY A 796 17.69 -5.63 -4.69
C GLY A 796 16.61 -4.57 -4.88
N ARG A 797 15.32 -4.95 -4.87
CA ARG A 797 14.20 -4.07 -5.20
C ARG A 797 13.13 -4.10 -4.13
N ASN A 798 12.29 -3.07 -4.10
CA ASN A 798 11.19 -2.93 -3.16
C ASN A 798 10.00 -3.78 -3.62
N ILE A 799 9.76 -4.90 -2.96
CA ILE A 799 8.71 -5.84 -3.33
C ILE A 799 7.32 -5.23 -3.13
N HIS A 800 6.44 -5.43 -4.07
CA HIS A 800 5.00 -5.15 -3.93
C HIS A 800 4.18 -6.41 -4.23
N ALA A 801 2.92 -6.42 -3.77
CA ALA A 801 1.99 -7.48 -4.12
C ALA A 801 1.52 -7.30 -5.59
N PHE A 802 0.27 -7.14 -5.81
CA PHE A 802 -0.34 -7.02 -7.14
C PHE A 802 -1.42 -5.93 -7.12
N ASP A 803 -1.90 -5.56 -8.30
CA ASP A 803 -3.10 -4.76 -8.44
C ASP A 803 -4.34 -5.66 -8.23
N PRO A 804 -5.05 -5.58 -7.10
CA PRO A 804 -6.19 -6.45 -6.82
C PRO A 804 -7.34 -6.29 -7.84
N PHE A 805 -7.41 -5.17 -8.53
CA PHE A 805 -8.42 -4.94 -9.57
C PHE A 805 -8.15 -5.68 -10.86
N ARG A 806 -6.95 -6.24 -11.05
CA ARG A 806 -6.55 -6.97 -12.26
C ARG A 806 -6.40 -8.47 -12.08
N MET A 807 -6.79 -8.99 -10.92
CA MET A 807 -6.75 -10.42 -10.62
C MET A 807 -8.15 -10.99 -10.37
N PRO A 808 -8.40 -12.23 -10.81
CA PRO A 808 -7.53 -13.13 -11.56
C PRO A 808 -7.31 -12.70 -13.01
N THR A 809 -6.12 -13.03 -13.57
CA THR A 809 -5.84 -12.78 -14.99
C THR A 809 -6.56 -13.79 -15.89
N GLU A 810 -6.68 -13.48 -17.18
CA GLU A 810 -7.29 -14.41 -18.16
C GLU A 810 -6.57 -15.78 -18.19
N PHE A 811 -5.25 -15.80 -18.03
CA PHE A 811 -4.49 -17.04 -17.93
C PHE A 811 -4.87 -17.82 -16.68
N ALA A 812 -4.92 -17.13 -15.52
CA ALA A 812 -5.29 -17.74 -14.24
C ALA A 812 -6.71 -18.31 -14.25
N LEU A 813 -7.65 -17.66 -14.94
CA LEU A 813 -9.01 -18.15 -15.12
C LEU A 813 -9.05 -19.46 -15.92
N ARG A 814 -8.31 -19.52 -17.03
CA ARG A 814 -8.25 -20.73 -17.86
C ARG A 814 -7.55 -21.88 -17.15
N ASP A 815 -6.46 -21.62 -16.45
CA ASP A 815 -5.76 -22.62 -15.66
C ASP A 815 -6.62 -23.09 -14.49
N GLY A 816 -7.23 -22.16 -13.74
CA GLY A 816 -8.14 -22.45 -12.65
C GLY A 816 -9.33 -23.33 -13.09
N ALA A 817 -9.91 -23.07 -14.26
CA ALA A 817 -10.98 -23.91 -14.81
C ALA A 817 -10.49 -25.35 -15.09
N LYS A 818 -9.29 -25.51 -15.63
CA LYS A 818 -8.68 -26.85 -15.83
C LYS A 818 -8.43 -27.57 -14.52
N GLN A 819 -7.96 -26.84 -13.47
CA GLN A 819 -7.75 -27.40 -12.14
C GLN A 819 -9.07 -27.81 -11.49
N ALA A 820 -10.13 -26.99 -11.63
CA ALA A 820 -11.47 -27.34 -11.17
C ALA A 820 -11.99 -28.63 -11.86
N GLN A 821 -11.84 -28.73 -13.18
CA GLN A 821 -12.24 -29.91 -13.93
C GLN A 821 -11.49 -31.15 -13.45
N ARG A 822 -10.16 -31.11 -13.32
CA ARG A 822 -9.34 -32.22 -12.81
C ARG A 822 -9.77 -32.64 -11.40
N LEU A 823 -10.10 -31.68 -10.53
CA LEU A 823 -10.60 -31.95 -9.17
C LEU A 823 -11.90 -32.73 -9.23
N LEU A 824 -12.86 -32.31 -10.06
CA LEU A 824 -14.16 -33.01 -10.21
C LEU A 824 -14.00 -34.40 -10.84
N GLU A 825 -13.14 -34.58 -11.86
CA GLU A 825 -12.86 -35.85 -12.52
C GLU A 825 -12.16 -36.86 -11.59
N ALA A 826 -11.43 -36.40 -10.58
CA ALA A 826 -10.81 -37.28 -9.59
C ALA A 826 -11.83 -37.99 -8.65
N HIS A 827 -13.10 -37.56 -8.66
CA HIS A 827 -14.15 -38.15 -7.85
C HIS A 827 -15.12 -38.99 -8.69
N PRO A 828 -15.45 -40.24 -8.29
CA PRO A 828 -16.39 -41.11 -9.04
C PRO A 828 -17.82 -40.54 -9.03
N THR A 829 -18.15 -39.69 -8.09
CA THR A 829 -19.42 -38.94 -8.02
C THR A 829 -19.12 -37.50 -7.68
N LEU A 830 -19.93 -36.56 -8.18
CA LEU A 830 -19.75 -35.14 -7.86
C LEU A 830 -19.82 -34.89 -6.36
N PRO A 831 -18.81 -34.28 -5.76
CA PRO A 831 -18.80 -33.98 -4.34
C PRO A 831 -19.91 -33.00 -3.98
N ARG A 832 -20.61 -33.22 -2.84
CA ARG A 832 -21.67 -32.32 -2.37
C ARG A 832 -21.14 -31.00 -1.81
N SER A 833 -19.89 -30.99 -1.35
CA SER A 833 -19.19 -29.80 -0.85
C SER A 833 -17.68 -29.93 -1.14
N ILE A 834 -17.05 -28.83 -1.40
CA ILE A 834 -15.61 -28.73 -1.62
C ILE A 834 -15.09 -27.62 -0.71
N ALA A 835 -14.07 -27.95 0.11
CA ALA A 835 -13.32 -26.94 0.86
C ALA A 835 -12.12 -26.50 0.04
N LEU A 836 -12.01 -25.20 -0.24
CA LEU A 836 -10.89 -24.61 -0.96
C LEU A 836 -10.18 -23.62 -0.06
N VAL A 837 -8.91 -23.85 0.20
CA VAL A 837 -8.09 -22.93 1.01
C VAL A 837 -7.36 -21.97 0.06
N LEU A 838 -7.74 -20.69 0.13
CA LEU A 838 -7.18 -19.64 -0.75
C LEU A 838 -5.99 -18.97 -0.06
N TRP A 839 -4.80 -19.53 -0.22
CA TRP A 839 -3.58 -18.92 0.28
C TRP A 839 -3.26 -17.64 -0.51
N GLY A 840 -2.94 -16.56 0.22
CA GLY A 840 -2.55 -15.28 -0.41
C GLY A 840 -1.32 -15.41 -1.27
N SER A 841 -0.30 -16.12 -0.80
CA SER A 841 0.94 -16.40 -1.53
C SER A 841 0.70 -17.13 -2.86
N ASP A 842 -0.17 -18.13 -2.88
CA ASP A 842 -0.47 -18.90 -4.09
C ASP A 842 -1.23 -18.07 -5.11
N ASN A 843 -2.16 -17.23 -4.65
CA ASN A 843 -2.88 -16.30 -5.53
C ASN A 843 -1.92 -15.26 -6.12
N ILE A 844 -1.01 -14.70 -5.32
CA ILE A 844 -0.01 -13.74 -5.82
C ILE A 844 0.94 -14.39 -6.83
N LYS A 845 1.43 -15.61 -6.55
CA LYS A 845 2.37 -16.34 -7.42
C LYS A 845 1.76 -16.86 -8.71
N SER A 846 0.44 -17.03 -8.76
CA SER A 846 -0.28 -17.59 -9.90
C SER A 846 -1.26 -16.63 -10.56
N ASP A 847 -1.16 -15.33 -10.27
CA ASP A 847 -2.04 -14.27 -10.77
C ASP A 847 -3.53 -14.53 -10.52
N GLY A 848 -3.85 -15.18 -9.40
CA GLY A 848 -5.20 -15.52 -8.98
C GLY A 848 -5.69 -16.90 -9.42
N GLY A 849 -4.78 -17.86 -9.68
CA GLY A 849 -5.13 -19.23 -10.06
C GLY A 849 -6.15 -19.90 -9.14
N PRO A 850 -5.93 -19.96 -7.79
CA PRO A 850 -6.91 -20.52 -6.85
C PRO A 850 -8.26 -19.78 -6.87
N ILE A 851 -8.29 -18.45 -7.06
CA ILE A 851 -9.53 -17.69 -7.23
C ILE A 851 -10.23 -18.09 -8.53
N GLY A 852 -9.48 -18.25 -9.63
CA GLY A 852 -10.01 -18.76 -10.91
C GLY A 852 -10.61 -20.15 -10.78
N GLN A 853 -9.95 -21.05 -10.02
CA GLN A 853 -10.47 -22.37 -9.71
C GLN A 853 -11.78 -22.30 -8.88
N ALA A 854 -11.82 -21.45 -7.86
CA ALA A 854 -13.02 -21.28 -7.04
C ALA A 854 -14.20 -20.74 -7.87
N LEU A 855 -13.97 -19.75 -8.74
CA LEU A 855 -15.00 -19.23 -9.66
C LEU A 855 -15.54 -20.31 -10.58
N ALA A 856 -14.68 -21.14 -11.16
CA ALA A 856 -15.10 -22.25 -12.02
C ALA A 856 -15.94 -23.28 -11.25
N LEU A 857 -15.55 -23.62 -10.01
CA LEU A 857 -16.28 -24.59 -9.18
C LEU A 857 -17.69 -24.11 -8.80
N ILE A 858 -17.90 -22.80 -8.62
CA ILE A 858 -19.23 -22.23 -8.33
C ILE A 858 -20.02 -21.88 -9.60
N GLY A 859 -19.49 -22.15 -10.79
CA GLY A 859 -20.12 -21.80 -12.07
C GLY A 859 -20.20 -20.29 -12.29
N ALA A 860 -19.16 -19.56 -11.96
CA ALA A 860 -19.09 -18.12 -12.12
C ALA A 860 -17.91 -17.70 -13.00
N ARG A 861 -18.04 -16.55 -13.64
CA ARG A 861 -16.95 -15.88 -14.36
C ARG A 861 -16.79 -14.45 -13.86
N PRO A 862 -15.57 -13.91 -13.78
CA PRO A 862 -15.37 -12.51 -13.36
C PRO A 862 -15.89 -11.54 -14.41
N ARG A 863 -16.41 -10.42 -13.94
CA ARG A 863 -16.82 -9.27 -14.75
C ARG A 863 -15.81 -8.16 -14.58
N PHE A 864 -15.37 -7.60 -15.70
CA PHE A 864 -14.44 -6.48 -15.73
C PHE A 864 -15.15 -5.20 -16.21
N ASP A 865 -14.79 -4.06 -15.64
CA ASP A 865 -15.28 -2.76 -16.06
C ASP A 865 -14.63 -2.28 -17.38
N SER A 866 -15.02 -1.10 -17.85
CA SER A 866 -14.48 -0.50 -19.07
C SER A 866 -12.98 -0.17 -19.02
N TYR A 867 -12.37 -0.23 -17.84
CA TYR A 867 -10.94 -0.01 -17.60
C TYR A 867 -10.16 -1.33 -17.42
N GLY A 868 -10.84 -2.48 -17.55
CA GLY A 868 -10.25 -3.80 -17.35
C GLY A 868 -9.99 -4.16 -15.88
N ARG A 869 -10.74 -3.55 -14.95
CA ARG A 869 -10.66 -3.85 -13.52
C ARG A 869 -11.77 -4.80 -13.10
N LEU A 870 -11.48 -5.70 -12.18
CA LEU A 870 -12.46 -6.61 -11.60
C LEU A 870 -13.59 -5.80 -10.93
N SER A 871 -14.83 -5.98 -11.38
CA SER A 871 -16.02 -5.29 -10.87
C SER A 871 -17.05 -6.23 -10.25
N GLY A 872 -16.79 -7.52 -10.27
CA GLY A 872 -17.67 -8.54 -9.71
C GLY A 872 -17.58 -9.88 -10.43
N ALA A 873 -18.55 -10.74 -10.24
CA ALA A 873 -18.67 -12.01 -10.94
C ALA A 873 -20.12 -12.27 -11.36
N ASP A 874 -20.29 -12.85 -12.53
CA ASP A 874 -21.59 -13.27 -13.07
C ASP A 874 -21.69 -14.78 -13.03
N LEU A 875 -22.83 -15.32 -12.66
CA LEU A 875 -23.09 -16.75 -12.78
C LEU A 875 -23.19 -17.14 -14.25
N ILE A 876 -22.57 -18.26 -14.62
CA ILE A 876 -22.69 -18.84 -15.95
C ILE A 876 -24.07 -19.43 -16.08
N PRO A 877 -24.86 -19.11 -17.14
CA PRO A 877 -26.17 -19.74 -17.34
C PRO A 877 -26.06 -21.24 -17.48
N LEU A 878 -27.02 -21.99 -16.90
CA LEU A 878 -27.03 -23.44 -16.94
C LEU A 878 -27.04 -24.04 -18.36
N ALA A 879 -27.32 -23.24 -19.38
CA ALA A 879 -27.29 -23.64 -20.78
C ALA A 879 -25.89 -23.51 -21.42
N GLU A 880 -24.98 -22.82 -20.78
CA GLU A 880 -23.56 -22.71 -21.17
C GLU A 880 -22.70 -23.66 -20.32
#